data_0f36a172b13bf3ef8a75a4e06d7fbe00
#
_entry.id   0f36a172b13bf3ef8a75a4e06d7fbe00
#
_cell.length_a   1.000
_cell.length_b   1.000
_cell.length_c   1.000
_cell.angle_alpha   90.00
_cell.angle_beta   90.00
_cell.angle_gamma   90.00
#
_symmetry.space_group_name_H-M   'P 1'
#
loop_
_entity.id
_entity.type
_entity.pdbx_description
1 polymer ?
#
loop_
_entity_poly.entity_id
_entity_poly.type
_entity_poly.pdbx_seq_one_letter_code
_entity_poly.pdbx_strand_id
1 'polypeptide(L)'
;MVPGSTYRVQLCPGFTFTDAAEQVDYVRRLGIGALYASPVLDATPGSTHGYDVVDPTRARPELGGEQGRRALGQRLRRAGLGFVVDIVPNHMAVEVASANPWWWDVLRNGRDSAYAEFFDIDWSRGRILLPVLGDDAAIAELKVEGADLVYYDHRFPIAPGTEGGTPQEVHARQHYELVDWRRGNAELNYRRFFDITTLAAVRVERPEVFQATHGEVLRWVASGEVTGLRVDHPDGLADPGGYVRALRAAAPHAWLVVEKILHPGEDLPASWPVDGTTGYDALREIIAIFVDPTGEPRFTELAGAPGYRAIEEDARRLVTDTILVAEMRRIAALVDNREATVEAVAELMIAFPVYRSYLPEGEENWAATIGRARVKRPDLASIVDEIDRRVRADPRGELATRIQQTSGMVVAKGTEDTTFYRYTRFAALNEVGGSPETFGGTVEGFHGMAAAREAGWPSAMTTLTTHDTKRSEDTRARLAVLSEMPDAFAEAVGRWTERHPIDEPALNLLAWQTLVGAWPITSGRLRDYLLKAAKEAKIRTTWTEHDEDFERAVAAWPDAVLSDDELGVAEFVERVKGPGWSNALGQKLIQLTAPGVPDVYQGTELWDLSLVDPDNRRPVDYGVRREILDRIAAGELPGIDDSGAAKLLVVHKALTLRRDRPELFRGYRRLHAEGAAARHAVAFLRHDLITVVTRLPVGLAAAGGWRDTVLPLPPGEWTDVITGKATDGSLSSMLHSPGDTAPRPPLGASPQTALPSGGSTPRPRPGASPQTPSPYPVALLVRGES
;
A
#
# COMPACT_ATOMS: atom_id res chain seq x y z
N MET A 1 -10.45 20.68 -7.67
CA MET A 1 -11.03 19.92 -8.81
C MET A 1 -10.55 18.49 -8.70
N VAL A 2 -11.45 17.52 -8.79
CA VAL A 2 -11.09 16.07 -8.77
C VAL A 2 -10.30 15.74 -10.04
N PRO A 3 -9.10 15.15 -9.95
CA PRO A 3 -8.31 14.75 -11.12
C PRO A 3 -8.93 13.52 -11.79
N GLY A 4 -8.71 13.35 -13.10
CA GLY A 4 -9.13 12.15 -13.82
C GLY A 4 -8.33 10.92 -13.42
N SER A 5 -7.07 11.12 -13.03
CA SER A 5 -6.13 10.08 -12.57
C SER A 5 -4.93 10.74 -11.89
N THR A 6 -4.13 9.96 -11.15
CA THR A 6 -2.87 10.40 -10.52
C THR A 6 -1.70 9.56 -10.98
N TYR A 7 -0.50 10.13 -10.93
CA TYR A 7 0.77 9.42 -11.05
C TYR A 7 1.62 9.72 -9.82
N ARG A 8 1.82 8.71 -8.99
CA ARG A 8 2.57 8.85 -7.73
C ARG A 8 4.07 8.82 -8.00
N VAL A 9 4.80 9.84 -7.49
CA VAL A 9 6.26 9.89 -7.47
C VAL A 9 6.79 9.94 -6.04
N GLN A 10 7.86 9.24 -5.79
CA GLN A 10 8.60 9.27 -4.53
C GLN A 10 9.77 10.25 -4.64
N LEU A 11 9.59 11.43 -4.03
CA LEU A 11 10.61 12.47 -3.99
C LEU A 11 11.63 12.16 -2.89
N CYS A 12 12.89 12.25 -3.24
CA CYS A 12 14.02 12.03 -2.34
C CYS A 12 15.23 12.82 -2.88
N PRO A 13 16.36 12.87 -2.17
CA PRO A 13 17.57 13.55 -2.68
C PRO A 13 18.06 13.02 -4.05
N GLY A 14 17.74 11.76 -4.39
CA GLY A 14 18.05 11.17 -5.71
C GLY A 14 16.99 11.41 -6.79
N PHE A 15 15.82 11.97 -6.45
CA PHE A 15 14.76 12.35 -7.39
C PHE A 15 14.01 13.58 -6.86
N THR A 16 14.45 14.75 -7.24
CA THR A 16 14.06 16.06 -6.71
C THR A 16 12.85 16.66 -7.43
N PHE A 17 12.43 17.88 -7.04
CA PHE A 17 11.42 18.64 -7.78
C PHE A 17 11.83 18.94 -9.22
N THR A 18 13.13 19.11 -9.47
CA THR A 18 13.66 19.34 -10.83
C THR A 18 13.51 18.08 -11.67
N ASP A 19 13.89 16.93 -11.14
CA ASP A 19 13.77 15.64 -11.83
C ASP A 19 12.30 15.31 -12.13
N ALA A 20 11.40 15.56 -11.17
CA ALA A 20 9.96 15.41 -11.39
C ALA A 20 9.43 16.37 -12.45
N ALA A 21 9.91 17.61 -12.48
CA ALA A 21 9.54 18.59 -13.50
C ALA A 21 9.93 18.16 -14.92
N GLU A 22 11.04 17.44 -15.08
CA GLU A 22 11.46 16.86 -16.37
C GLU A 22 10.51 15.77 -16.87
N GLN A 23 9.77 15.11 -15.96
CA GLN A 23 8.83 14.05 -16.31
C GLN A 23 7.43 14.56 -16.68
N VAL A 24 7.13 15.82 -16.47
CA VAL A 24 5.78 16.40 -16.68
C VAL A 24 5.24 16.13 -18.09
N ASP A 25 6.05 16.25 -19.12
CA ASP A 25 5.62 15.98 -20.49
C ASP A 25 5.30 14.51 -20.73
N TYR A 26 6.11 13.61 -20.16
CA TYR A 26 5.84 12.17 -20.21
C TYR A 26 4.52 11.83 -19.53
N VAL A 27 4.33 12.29 -18.28
CA VAL A 27 3.13 12.05 -17.47
C VAL A 27 1.88 12.59 -18.18
N ARG A 28 1.93 13.79 -18.75
CA ARG A 28 0.86 14.37 -19.55
C ARG A 28 0.52 13.53 -20.79
N ARG A 29 1.55 13.08 -21.52
CA ARG A 29 1.38 12.24 -22.73
C ARG A 29 0.82 10.85 -22.38
N LEU A 30 1.16 10.31 -21.21
CA LEU A 30 0.61 9.06 -20.73
C LEU A 30 -0.93 9.15 -20.48
N GLY A 31 -1.46 10.37 -20.29
CA GLY A 31 -2.89 10.62 -20.07
C GLY A 31 -3.26 10.96 -18.63
N ILE A 32 -2.27 11.14 -17.75
CA ILE A 32 -2.46 11.45 -16.32
C ILE A 32 -3.11 12.84 -16.13
N GLY A 33 -3.96 12.97 -15.11
CA GLY A 33 -4.63 14.19 -14.71
C GLY A 33 -3.89 15.02 -13.65
N ALA A 34 -3.15 14.38 -12.74
CA ALA A 34 -2.38 15.05 -11.69
C ALA A 34 -1.10 14.29 -11.32
N LEU A 35 -0.04 15.02 -11.00
CA LEU A 35 1.13 14.45 -10.32
C LEU A 35 0.81 14.35 -8.82
N TYR A 36 1.11 13.21 -8.21
CA TYR A 36 0.93 12.98 -6.79
C TYR A 36 2.29 12.69 -6.14
N ALA A 37 2.75 13.59 -5.27
CA ALA A 37 4.05 13.51 -4.63
C ALA A 37 3.98 12.93 -3.22
N SER A 38 5.01 12.16 -2.84
CA SER A 38 5.34 11.88 -1.44
C SER A 38 5.50 13.17 -0.63
N PRO A 39 5.58 13.14 0.73
CA PRO A 39 5.67 14.36 1.52
C PRO A 39 6.80 15.28 1.07
N VAL A 40 6.51 16.58 0.99
CA VAL A 40 7.39 17.61 0.38
C VAL A 40 7.87 18.67 1.36
N LEU A 41 7.41 18.62 2.62
CA LEU A 41 7.88 19.48 3.70
C LEU A 41 9.25 19.02 4.19
N ASP A 42 9.95 19.88 4.93
CA ASP A 42 11.31 19.60 5.39
C ASP A 42 11.32 18.39 6.32
N ALA A 43 12.19 17.45 6.04
CA ALA A 43 12.26 16.13 6.66
C ALA A 43 13.66 15.91 7.27
N THR A 44 13.83 14.82 8.01
CA THR A 44 15.11 14.42 8.56
C THR A 44 16.19 14.44 7.46
N PRO A 45 17.37 15.02 7.72
CA PRO A 45 18.45 15.05 6.74
C PRO A 45 18.76 13.67 6.16
N GLY A 46 18.78 13.58 4.83
CA GLY A 46 19.02 12.32 4.10
C GLY A 46 17.79 11.39 3.99
N SER A 47 16.64 11.76 4.48
CA SER A 47 15.40 10.96 4.36
C SER A 47 15.11 10.58 2.92
N THR A 48 14.76 9.32 2.68
CA THR A 48 14.43 8.78 1.34
C THR A 48 12.93 8.77 1.06
N HIS A 49 12.09 9.20 2.01
CA HIS A 49 10.62 9.10 1.92
C HIS A 49 9.84 10.38 2.30
N GLY A 50 10.36 11.19 3.23
CA GLY A 50 9.75 12.46 3.66
C GLY A 50 8.63 12.37 4.70
N TYR A 51 8.28 11.17 5.21
CA TYR A 51 7.27 11.01 6.27
C TYR A 51 7.79 11.40 7.66
N ASP A 52 9.06 11.64 7.78
CA ASP A 52 9.81 12.05 8.95
C ASP A 52 10.02 13.58 8.99
N VAL A 53 8.93 14.33 8.92
CA VAL A 53 8.92 15.80 8.89
C VAL A 53 9.56 16.39 10.14
N VAL A 54 10.51 17.32 9.97
CA VAL A 54 11.17 18.07 11.06
C VAL A 54 10.73 19.54 11.11
N ASP A 55 10.38 20.13 9.97
CA ASP A 55 9.90 21.52 9.88
C ASP A 55 8.76 21.66 8.88
N PRO A 56 7.52 21.77 9.34
CA PRO A 56 6.35 21.85 8.45
C PRO A 56 6.13 23.26 7.87
N THR A 57 7.01 24.22 8.18
CA THR A 57 6.85 25.63 7.75
C THR A 57 7.51 25.93 6.41
N ARG A 58 8.18 24.96 5.79
CA ARG A 58 8.90 25.13 4.52
C ARG A 58 8.96 23.88 3.67
N ALA A 59 9.09 24.10 2.36
CA ALA A 59 9.41 23.02 1.42
C ALA A 59 10.82 22.49 1.67
N ARG A 60 11.02 21.18 1.52
CA ARG A 60 12.26 20.47 1.80
C ARG A 60 13.44 21.01 0.97
N PRO A 61 14.50 21.54 1.62
CA PRO A 61 15.66 22.10 0.93
C PRO A 61 16.39 21.10 0.03
N GLU A 62 16.54 19.84 0.48
CA GLU A 62 17.21 18.78 -0.29
C GLU A 62 16.49 18.42 -1.59
N LEU A 63 15.19 18.71 -1.70
CA LEU A 63 14.42 18.55 -2.93
C LEU A 63 14.49 19.78 -3.86
N GLY A 64 15.18 20.86 -3.46
CA GLY A 64 15.26 22.13 -4.18
C GLY A 64 14.44 23.25 -3.52
N GLY A 65 13.89 23.03 -2.33
CA GLY A 65 13.18 24.00 -1.52
C GLY A 65 11.98 24.64 -2.21
N GLU A 66 11.56 25.81 -1.75
CA GLU A 66 10.39 26.54 -2.29
C GLU A 66 10.58 26.91 -3.77
N GLN A 67 11.80 27.20 -4.22
CA GLN A 67 12.08 27.54 -5.62
C GLN A 67 11.80 26.33 -6.53
N GLY A 68 12.33 25.14 -6.18
CA GLY A 68 12.13 23.92 -6.95
C GLY A 68 10.65 23.49 -6.97
N ARG A 69 10.01 23.51 -5.80
CA ARG A 69 8.57 23.21 -5.65
C ARG A 69 7.71 24.13 -6.54
N ARG A 70 7.98 25.44 -6.51
CA ARG A 70 7.23 26.44 -7.30
C ARG A 70 7.48 26.22 -8.80
N ALA A 71 8.69 25.91 -9.22
CA ALA A 71 9.02 25.60 -10.61
C ALA A 71 8.26 24.38 -11.12
N LEU A 72 8.22 23.29 -10.33
CA LEU A 72 7.41 22.10 -10.62
C LEU A 72 5.92 22.46 -10.73
N GLY A 73 5.35 23.15 -9.74
CA GLY A 73 3.93 23.54 -9.72
C GLY A 73 3.55 24.41 -10.94
N GLN A 74 4.42 25.34 -11.36
CA GLN A 74 4.20 26.15 -12.56
C GLN A 74 4.22 25.29 -13.84
N ARG A 75 5.15 24.34 -13.93
CA ARG A 75 5.24 23.44 -15.09
C ARG A 75 4.04 22.52 -15.20
N LEU A 76 3.59 21.93 -14.08
CA LEU A 76 2.35 21.14 -14.02
C LEU A 76 1.14 21.98 -14.49
N ARG A 77 0.96 23.18 -13.96
CA ARG A 77 -0.14 24.07 -14.34
C ARG A 77 -0.14 24.42 -15.84
N ARG A 78 1.04 24.72 -16.41
CA ARG A 78 1.19 24.98 -17.86
C ARG A 78 0.84 23.75 -18.70
N ALA A 79 1.10 22.56 -18.17
CA ALA A 79 0.74 21.28 -18.80
C ALA A 79 -0.73 20.88 -18.60
N GLY A 80 -1.51 21.64 -17.82
CA GLY A 80 -2.90 21.32 -17.47
C GLY A 80 -3.04 20.18 -16.47
N LEU A 81 -1.98 19.90 -15.69
CA LEU A 81 -1.95 18.86 -14.67
C LEU A 81 -2.19 19.44 -13.27
N GLY A 82 -2.93 18.70 -12.44
CA GLY A 82 -3.02 18.97 -11.01
C GLY A 82 -1.74 18.59 -10.26
N PHE A 83 -1.64 19.05 -9.02
CA PHE A 83 -0.60 18.67 -8.09
C PHE A 83 -1.23 18.21 -6.78
N VAL A 84 -1.06 16.94 -6.41
CA VAL A 84 -1.52 16.33 -5.16
C VAL A 84 -0.31 16.14 -4.25
N VAL A 85 -0.45 16.56 -3.00
CA VAL A 85 0.64 16.50 -2.01
C VAL A 85 0.21 15.60 -0.84
N ASP A 86 1.13 14.76 -0.41
CA ASP A 86 1.00 13.94 0.79
C ASP A 86 1.33 14.78 2.04
N ILE A 87 0.47 14.76 3.06
CA ILE A 87 0.67 15.48 4.31
C ILE A 87 0.62 14.52 5.50
N VAL A 88 1.49 14.78 6.48
CA VAL A 88 1.71 13.91 7.64
C VAL A 88 1.27 14.65 8.92
N PRO A 89 -0.02 14.59 9.30
CA PRO A 89 -0.52 15.35 10.45
C PRO A 89 -0.27 14.69 11.79
N ASN A 90 -0.02 13.38 11.84
CA ASN A 90 0.00 12.61 13.07
C ASN A 90 1.27 12.78 13.91
N HIS A 91 2.44 12.99 13.28
CA HIS A 91 3.74 12.97 13.96
C HIS A 91 4.77 13.84 13.27
N MET A 92 5.86 14.12 14.00
CA MET A 92 7.08 14.73 13.47
C MET A 92 8.30 13.93 13.93
N ALA A 93 9.37 13.97 13.14
CA ALA A 93 10.62 13.32 13.50
C ALA A 93 11.38 14.08 14.59
N VAL A 94 11.96 13.30 15.50
CA VAL A 94 12.74 13.78 16.65
C VAL A 94 14.08 13.04 16.79
N GLU A 95 14.43 12.20 15.83
CA GLU A 95 15.68 11.43 15.80
C GLU A 95 16.90 12.33 15.83
N VAL A 96 16.93 13.33 14.98
CA VAL A 96 17.93 14.40 15.00
C VAL A 96 17.28 15.60 15.66
N ALA A 97 17.33 15.66 17.01
CA ALA A 97 16.61 16.65 17.79
C ALA A 97 16.88 18.09 17.34
N SER A 98 18.12 18.41 16.93
CA SER A 98 18.51 19.73 16.42
C SER A 98 17.92 20.10 15.05
N ALA A 99 17.44 19.12 14.29
CA ALA A 99 16.78 19.37 13.02
C ALA A 99 15.31 19.78 13.17
N ASN A 100 14.68 19.45 14.32
CA ASN A 100 13.31 19.83 14.64
C ASN A 100 13.31 21.00 15.64
N PRO A 101 13.09 22.25 15.19
CA PRO A 101 13.21 23.42 16.05
C PRO A 101 12.18 23.46 17.16
N TRP A 102 11.00 22.87 16.98
CA TRP A 102 9.95 22.81 18.01
C TRP A 102 10.30 21.81 19.11
N TRP A 103 10.78 20.62 18.73
CA TRP A 103 11.23 19.61 19.68
C TRP A 103 12.46 20.06 20.45
N TRP A 104 13.41 20.71 19.76
CA TRP A 104 14.60 21.30 20.38
C TRP A 104 14.24 22.31 21.48
N ASP A 105 13.27 23.19 21.18
CA ASP A 105 12.79 24.17 22.16
C ASP A 105 12.10 23.51 23.36
N VAL A 106 11.30 22.46 23.13
CA VAL A 106 10.66 21.65 24.17
C VAL A 106 11.71 20.98 25.08
N LEU A 107 12.74 20.37 24.50
CA LEU A 107 13.83 19.78 25.31
C LEU A 107 14.58 20.82 26.11
N ARG A 108 14.77 22.04 25.58
CA ARG A 108 15.49 23.13 26.22
C ARG A 108 14.72 23.79 27.36
N ASN A 109 13.42 24.00 27.18
CA ASN A 109 12.59 24.84 28.04
C ASN A 109 11.51 24.05 28.81
N GLY A 110 11.36 22.74 28.53
CA GLY A 110 10.37 21.90 29.18
C GLY A 110 8.95 22.40 28.98
N ARG A 111 8.15 22.43 30.04
CA ARG A 111 6.75 22.91 30.03
C ARG A 111 6.60 24.39 29.68
N ASP A 112 7.65 25.18 29.86
CA ASP A 112 7.65 26.62 29.55
C ASP A 112 7.89 26.91 28.07
N SER A 113 8.16 25.89 27.27
CA SER A 113 8.27 26.00 25.83
C SER A 113 6.92 26.41 25.20
N ALA A 114 6.97 27.31 24.21
CA ALA A 114 5.80 27.65 23.39
C ALA A 114 5.24 26.43 22.62
N TYR A 115 6.06 25.38 22.45
CA TYR A 115 5.71 24.16 21.73
C TYR A 115 5.43 22.96 22.64
N ALA A 116 5.41 23.14 23.97
CA ALA A 116 5.18 22.06 24.93
C ALA A 116 3.84 21.33 24.69
N GLU A 117 2.82 22.06 24.23
CA GLU A 117 1.50 21.55 23.92
C GLU A 117 1.32 21.11 22.44
N PHE A 118 2.36 21.22 21.62
CA PHE A 118 2.34 20.76 20.22
C PHE A 118 2.51 19.25 20.13
N PHE A 119 3.31 18.69 21.02
CA PHE A 119 3.55 17.26 21.11
C PHE A 119 2.67 16.62 22.19
N ASP A 120 2.33 15.38 21.98
CA ASP A 120 1.47 14.61 22.88
C ASP A 120 2.30 13.93 23.98
N ILE A 121 2.77 14.74 24.95
CA ILE A 121 3.66 14.35 26.04
C ILE A 121 2.87 14.21 27.36
N ASP A 122 3.04 13.08 28.03
CA ASP A 122 2.60 12.93 29.42
C ASP A 122 3.62 13.57 30.38
N TRP A 123 3.32 14.80 30.77
CA TRP A 123 4.14 15.56 31.69
C TRP A 123 4.03 15.14 33.17
N SER A 124 3.22 14.15 33.51
CA SER A 124 3.08 13.69 34.90
C SER A 124 4.39 13.14 35.47
N ARG A 125 5.26 12.60 34.60
CA ARG A 125 6.62 12.14 34.95
C ARG A 125 7.63 13.30 35.19
N GLY A 126 7.29 14.51 34.82
CA GLY A 126 8.12 15.68 34.97
C GLY A 126 9.23 15.88 33.94
N ARG A 127 9.78 14.81 33.37
CA ARG A 127 10.84 14.81 32.35
C ARG A 127 10.41 13.97 31.13
N ILE A 128 10.91 14.33 29.95
CA ILE A 128 10.68 13.58 28.73
C ILE A 128 11.66 12.42 28.67
N LEU A 129 11.18 11.20 28.51
CA LEU A 129 12.03 10.02 28.40
C LEU A 129 12.51 9.85 26.95
N LEU A 130 13.85 9.87 26.75
CA LEU A 130 14.51 9.70 25.45
C LEU A 130 15.31 8.39 25.44
N PRO A 131 14.82 7.33 24.79
CA PRO A 131 15.45 6.02 24.80
C PRO A 131 16.54 5.93 23.71
N VAL A 132 17.71 6.48 23.98
CA VAL A 132 18.84 6.61 23.04
C VAL A 132 20.13 5.97 23.52
N LEU A 133 20.28 5.67 24.81
CA LEU A 133 21.51 5.07 25.35
C LEU A 133 21.58 3.59 24.98
N GLY A 134 22.78 3.09 24.72
CA GLY A 134 23.04 1.66 24.46
C GLY A 134 22.69 0.79 25.67
N ASP A 135 22.99 1.29 26.88
CA ASP A 135 22.59 0.76 28.18
C ASP A 135 22.61 1.88 29.23
N ASP A 136 22.19 1.58 30.47
CA ASP A 136 22.16 2.58 31.56
C ASP A 136 23.57 3.08 31.98
N ALA A 137 24.63 2.28 31.76
CA ALA A 137 26.00 2.68 32.06
C ALA A 137 26.55 3.68 31.04
N ALA A 138 26.01 3.73 29.84
CA ALA A 138 26.41 4.63 28.75
C ALA A 138 26.19 6.13 29.12
N ILE A 139 25.45 6.43 30.16
CA ILE A 139 25.35 7.79 30.71
C ILE A 139 26.75 8.34 31.11
N ALA A 140 27.73 7.50 31.39
CA ALA A 140 29.12 7.89 31.65
C ALA A 140 29.85 8.41 30.40
N GLU A 141 29.34 8.13 29.19
CA GLU A 141 29.92 8.54 27.91
C GLU A 141 29.44 9.94 27.49
N LEU A 142 28.49 10.53 28.21
CA LEU A 142 27.98 11.86 27.91
C LEU A 142 29.09 12.92 27.99
N LYS A 143 29.02 13.88 27.09
CA LYS A 143 29.91 15.02 27.01
C LYS A 143 29.10 16.32 27.00
N VAL A 144 29.71 17.39 27.47
CA VAL A 144 29.19 18.75 27.30
C VAL A 144 30.02 19.44 26.23
N GLU A 145 29.39 19.86 25.14
CA GLU A 145 30.03 20.61 24.06
C GLU A 145 29.24 21.92 23.82
N GLY A 146 29.78 23.01 24.29
CA GLY A 146 29.10 24.30 24.22
C GLY A 146 27.82 24.33 25.07
N ALA A 147 26.69 24.52 24.43
CA ALA A 147 25.36 24.51 25.04
C ALA A 147 24.62 23.19 24.89
N ASP A 148 25.32 22.12 24.49
CA ASP A 148 24.71 20.82 24.20
C ASP A 148 25.27 19.70 25.06
N LEU A 149 24.41 18.77 25.47
CA LEU A 149 24.77 17.42 25.86
C LEU A 149 24.89 16.55 24.60
N VAL A 150 26.01 15.81 24.52
CA VAL A 150 26.35 14.99 23.35
C VAL A 150 26.55 13.55 23.77
N TYR A 151 25.92 12.64 23.00
CA TYR A 151 26.11 11.19 23.08
C TYR A 151 26.30 10.64 21.67
N TYR A 152 27.53 10.26 21.30
CA TYR A 152 27.92 9.95 19.92
C TYR A 152 27.49 11.06 18.95
N ASP A 153 26.60 10.76 17.98
CA ASP A 153 26.08 11.71 17.01
C ASP A 153 24.82 12.46 17.51
N HIS A 154 24.27 12.05 18.66
CA HIS A 154 23.09 12.70 19.23
C HIS A 154 23.50 13.98 20.00
N ARG A 155 22.77 15.06 19.74
CA ARG A 155 22.89 16.34 20.44
C ARG A 155 21.57 16.73 21.08
N PHE A 156 21.64 17.20 22.32
CA PHE A 156 20.48 17.64 23.09
C PHE A 156 20.78 18.99 23.75
N PRO A 157 19.81 19.94 23.78
CA PRO A 157 20.07 21.28 24.34
C PRO A 157 20.17 21.22 25.84
N ILE A 158 21.11 22.01 26.40
CA ILE A 158 21.18 22.24 27.85
C ILE A 158 20.21 23.36 28.22
N ALA A 159 19.36 23.13 29.23
CA ALA A 159 18.42 24.13 29.75
C ALA A 159 19.18 25.32 30.36
N PRO A 160 18.73 26.57 30.12
CA PRO A 160 19.39 27.76 30.65
C PRO A 160 19.52 27.72 32.16
N GLY A 161 20.73 28.05 32.67
CA GLY A 161 21.03 28.05 34.11
C GLY A 161 21.31 26.69 34.73
N THR A 162 21.42 25.63 33.91
CA THR A 162 21.76 24.25 34.33
C THR A 162 23.13 23.81 33.87
N GLU A 163 23.91 24.71 33.29
CA GLU A 163 25.30 24.52 32.89
C GLU A 163 26.22 24.34 34.11
N GLY A 164 27.32 23.68 33.91
CA GLY A 164 28.33 23.49 34.96
C GLY A 164 28.16 22.22 35.79
N GLY A 165 29.30 21.63 36.16
CA GLY A 165 29.40 20.32 36.77
C GLY A 165 29.81 19.25 35.76
N THR A 166 29.74 17.99 36.17
CA THR A 166 29.97 16.84 35.26
C THR A 166 28.83 16.69 34.25
N PRO A 167 29.05 16.06 33.12
CA PRO A 167 27.97 15.80 32.15
C PRO A 167 26.75 15.10 32.77
N GLN A 168 26.97 14.20 33.74
CA GLN A 168 25.92 13.48 34.44
C GLN A 168 25.11 14.43 35.36
N GLU A 169 25.78 15.37 36.03
CA GLU A 169 25.11 16.39 36.86
C GLU A 169 24.32 17.37 35.99
N VAL A 170 24.84 17.75 34.83
CA VAL A 170 24.11 18.55 33.84
C VAL A 170 22.88 17.80 33.37
N HIS A 171 23.05 16.53 32.95
CA HIS A 171 21.94 15.68 32.49
C HIS A 171 20.82 15.53 33.54
N ALA A 172 21.19 15.37 34.82
CA ALA A 172 20.20 15.22 35.90
C ALA A 172 19.28 16.43 36.06
N ARG A 173 19.67 17.61 35.56
CA ARG A 173 18.92 18.88 35.67
C ARG A 173 18.12 19.23 34.42
N GLN A 174 18.19 18.40 33.34
CA GLN A 174 17.48 18.67 32.10
C GLN A 174 15.97 18.34 32.18
N HIS A 175 15.19 18.88 31.27
CA HIS A 175 13.76 18.59 31.11
C HIS A 175 13.50 17.23 30.44
N TYR A 176 14.56 16.53 30.04
CA TYR A 176 14.54 15.20 29.47
C TYR A 176 15.46 14.26 30.24
N GLU A 177 15.28 12.96 29.99
CA GLU A 177 16.10 11.89 30.57
C GLU A 177 16.52 10.94 29.44
N LEU A 178 17.84 10.83 29.23
CA LEU A 178 18.40 9.83 28.31
C LEU A 178 18.46 8.49 29.03
N VAL A 179 17.90 7.47 28.44
CA VAL A 179 17.78 6.13 29.06
C VAL A 179 18.16 5.04 28.06
N ASP A 180 18.38 3.82 28.55
CA ASP A 180 18.55 2.62 27.72
C ASP A 180 17.40 2.55 26.70
N TRP A 181 17.74 2.33 25.42
CA TRP A 181 16.79 2.29 24.31
C TRP A 181 15.67 1.24 24.52
N ARG A 182 15.95 0.14 25.23
CA ARG A 182 14.97 -0.93 25.53
C ARG A 182 13.84 -0.45 26.42
N ARG A 183 14.07 0.58 27.24
CA ARG A 183 13.04 1.16 28.12
C ARG A 183 11.95 1.89 27.34
N GLY A 184 12.21 2.26 26.08
CA GLY A 184 11.24 2.94 25.22
C GLY A 184 9.92 2.21 25.09
N ASN A 185 9.94 0.91 24.87
CA ASN A 185 8.72 0.12 24.68
C ASN A 185 7.86 -0.03 25.94
N ALA A 186 8.43 0.13 27.13
CA ALA A 186 7.74 -0.06 28.42
C ALA A 186 7.42 1.23 29.14
N GLU A 187 8.18 2.33 28.88
CA GLU A 187 8.16 3.50 29.75
C GLU A 187 8.00 4.84 29.02
N LEU A 188 7.95 4.86 27.67
CA LEU A 188 7.84 6.09 26.89
C LEU A 188 6.65 6.93 27.35
N ASN A 189 6.88 8.24 27.56
CA ASN A 189 5.86 9.16 28.07
C ASN A 189 5.40 10.21 27.05
N TYR A 190 5.58 9.95 25.78
CA TYR A 190 4.92 10.69 24.69
C TYR A 190 4.30 9.70 23.71
N ARG A 191 3.26 10.12 22.99
CA ARG A 191 2.68 9.30 21.93
C ARG A 191 3.62 9.30 20.73
N ARG A 192 3.76 8.15 20.08
CA ARG A 192 4.62 7.93 18.92
C ARG A 192 3.81 7.35 17.76
N PHE A 193 4.39 7.37 16.57
CA PHE A 193 3.87 6.66 15.41
C PHE A 193 4.24 5.17 15.54
N PHE A 194 3.23 4.32 15.72
CA PHE A 194 3.40 2.89 16.00
C PHE A 194 4.40 2.64 17.15
N ASP A 195 5.46 1.89 16.86
CA ASP A 195 6.54 1.57 17.80
C ASP A 195 7.82 2.41 17.60
N ILE A 196 7.77 3.42 16.71
CA ILE A 196 8.92 4.23 16.33
C ILE A 196 9.10 5.38 17.31
N THR A 197 10.03 5.25 18.26
CA THR A 197 10.29 6.26 19.31
C THR A 197 10.79 7.58 18.77
N THR A 198 11.35 7.60 17.58
CA THR A 198 11.87 8.80 16.91
C THR A 198 10.82 9.60 16.13
N LEU A 199 9.55 9.16 16.14
CA LEU A 199 8.43 9.85 15.50
C LEU A 199 7.40 10.26 16.58
N ALA A 200 7.62 11.46 17.16
CA ALA A 200 6.77 12.00 18.22
C ALA A 200 5.44 12.54 17.65
N ALA A 201 4.35 12.15 18.29
CA ALA A 201 3.03 12.53 17.83
C ALA A 201 2.68 14.00 18.13
N VAL A 202 1.93 14.59 17.20
CA VAL A 202 1.52 16.00 17.20
C VAL A 202 0.03 16.11 17.51
N ARG A 203 -0.37 17.17 18.23
CA ARG A 203 -1.74 17.41 18.70
C ARG A 203 -2.50 18.34 17.76
N VAL A 204 -2.71 17.89 16.51
CA VAL A 204 -3.38 18.69 15.46
C VAL A 204 -4.87 18.97 15.73
N GLU A 205 -5.46 18.37 16.75
CA GLU A 205 -6.78 18.70 17.26
C GLU A 205 -6.82 20.11 17.91
N ARG A 206 -5.64 20.68 18.25
CA ARG A 206 -5.50 22.03 18.76
C ARG A 206 -5.40 23.02 17.58
N PRO A 207 -6.24 24.07 17.53
CA PRO A 207 -6.27 25.00 16.38
C PRO A 207 -4.92 25.67 16.09
N GLU A 208 -4.16 26.04 17.13
CA GLU A 208 -2.84 26.65 16.98
C GLU A 208 -1.82 25.69 16.37
N VAL A 209 -1.88 24.40 16.73
CA VAL A 209 -1.01 23.36 16.19
C VAL A 209 -1.38 23.04 14.75
N PHE A 210 -2.69 22.89 14.46
CA PHE A 210 -3.19 22.73 13.10
C PHE A 210 -2.70 23.86 12.18
N GLN A 211 -2.84 25.11 12.64
CA GLN A 211 -2.41 26.26 11.84
C GLN A 211 -0.89 26.27 11.62
N ALA A 212 -0.10 25.92 12.63
CA ALA A 212 1.35 25.89 12.51
C ALA A 212 1.84 24.77 11.58
N THR A 213 1.26 23.58 11.66
CA THR A 213 1.68 22.42 10.86
C THR A 213 1.16 22.46 9.42
N HIS A 214 0.04 23.11 9.14
CA HIS A 214 -0.59 23.12 7.81
C HIS A 214 -0.45 24.45 7.07
N GLY A 215 0.01 25.51 7.74
CA GLY A 215 0.02 26.87 7.20
C GLY A 215 0.69 26.98 5.84
N GLU A 216 1.82 26.30 5.63
CA GLU A 216 2.58 26.34 4.37
C GLU A 216 1.85 25.58 3.24
N VAL A 217 1.38 24.38 3.51
CA VAL A 217 0.61 23.59 2.53
C VAL A 217 -0.70 24.30 2.16
N LEU A 218 -1.40 24.86 3.13
CA LEU A 218 -2.64 25.63 2.87
C LEU A 218 -2.38 26.90 2.06
N ARG A 219 -1.23 27.53 2.24
CA ARG A 219 -0.79 28.64 1.38
C ARG A 219 -0.65 28.19 -0.09
N TRP A 220 -0.07 27.00 -0.33
CA TRP A 220 0.05 26.44 -1.68
C TRP A 220 -1.32 26.09 -2.29
N VAL A 221 -2.23 25.54 -1.49
CA VAL A 221 -3.61 25.29 -1.92
C VAL A 221 -4.34 26.59 -2.27
N ALA A 222 -4.25 27.61 -1.41
CA ALA A 222 -4.88 28.91 -1.63
C ALA A 222 -4.37 29.63 -2.89
N SER A 223 -3.07 29.46 -3.23
CA SER A 223 -2.50 30.00 -4.47
C SER A 223 -2.85 29.18 -5.73
N GLY A 224 -3.54 28.03 -5.57
CA GLY A 224 -3.88 27.10 -6.64
C GLY A 224 -2.68 26.33 -7.19
N GLU A 225 -1.55 26.31 -6.48
CA GLU A 225 -0.37 25.54 -6.85
C GLU A 225 -0.52 24.06 -6.49
N VAL A 226 -1.22 23.76 -5.38
CA VAL A 226 -1.64 22.42 -4.97
C VAL A 226 -3.13 22.28 -5.15
N THR A 227 -3.59 21.22 -5.78
CA THR A 227 -4.99 20.97 -6.15
C THR A 227 -5.64 19.85 -5.38
N GLY A 228 -4.85 19.04 -4.66
CA GLY A 228 -5.33 17.93 -3.84
C GLY A 228 -4.38 17.60 -2.71
N LEU A 229 -4.93 16.98 -1.67
CA LEU A 229 -4.20 16.53 -0.49
C LEU A 229 -4.52 15.07 -0.18
N ARG A 230 -3.50 14.30 0.14
CA ARG A 230 -3.65 12.99 0.76
C ARG A 230 -3.25 13.10 2.22
N VAL A 231 -4.11 12.68 3.10
CA VAL A 231 -3.86 12.68 4.55
C VAL A 231 -3.31 11.32 4.97
N ASP A 232 -2.09 11.35 5.46
CA ASP A 232 -1.42 10.19 6.06
C ASP A 232 -2.01 9.84 7.41
N HIS A 233 -2.23 8.56 7.67
CA HIS A 233 -2.58 7.97 8.94
C HIS A 233 -3.59 8.75 9.80
N PRO A 234 -4.81 9.05 9.32
CA PRO A 234 -5.80 9.79 10.10
C PRO A 234 -6.25 9.04 11.37
N ASP A 235 -6.14 7.71 11.39
CA ASP A 235 -6.53 6.89 12.54
C ASP A 235 -5.67 7.14 13.79
N GLY A 236 -4.48 7.70 13.63
CA GLY A 236 -3.63 8.12 14.76
C GLY A 236 -4.05 9.43 15.44
N LEU A 237 -4.92 10.23 14.81
CA LEU A 237 -5.33 11.54 15.35
C LEU A 237 -6.31 11.40 16.53
N ALA A 238 -6.36 12.40 17.40
CA ALA A 238 -7.31 12.41 18.52
C ALA A 238 -8.77 12.48 18.02
N ASP A 239 -9.08 13.39 17.09
CA ASP A 239 -10.38 13.54 16.43
C ASP A 239 -10.21 13.59 14.91
N PRO A 240 -10.16 12.43 14.21
CA PRO A 240 -10.02 12.39 12.76
C PRO A 240 -11.16 13.14 12.03
N GLY A 241 -12.40 12.99 12.49
CA GLY A 241 -13.55 13.67 11.91
C GLY A 241 -13.48 15.20 12.06
N GLY A 242 -13.08 15.70 13.23
CA GLY A 242 -12.82 17.12 13.48
C GLY A 242 -11.69 17.66 12.60
N TYR A 243 -10.61 16.88 12.48
CA TYR A 243 -9.48 17.24 11.64
C TYR A 243 -9.85 17.39 10.16
N VAL A 244 -10.54 16.41 9.56
CA VAL A 244 -10.91 16.50 8.14
C VAL A 244 -11.94 17.60 7.87
N ARG A 245 -12.81 17.92 8.86
CA ARG A 245 -13.70 19.10 8.78
C ARG A 245 -12.91 20.42 8.79
N ALA A 246 -11.92 20.54 9.67
CA ALA A 246 -11.04 21.72 9.71
C ALA A 246 -10.24 21.87 8.41
N LEU A 247 -9.67 20.76 7.90
CA LEU A 247 -8.91 20.75 6.67
C LEU A 247 -9.78 21.12 5.45
N ARG A 248 -11.00 20.56 5.36
CA ARG A 248 -11.96 20.91 4.30
C ARG A 248 -12.38 22.38 4.36
N ALA A 249 -12.59 22.93 5.55
CA ALA A 249 -12.91 24.35 5.72
C ALA A 249 -11.75 25.26 5.25
N ALA A 250 -10.51 24.86 5.52
CA ALA A 250 -9.31 25.60 5.09
C ALA A 250 -8.98 25.41 3.60
N ALA A 251 -9.35 24.25 3.01
CA ALA A 251 -9.08 23.88 1.63
C ALA A 251 -10.35 23.44 0.88
N PRO A 252 -11.38 24.30 0.71
CA PRO A 252 -12.73 23.91 0.29
C PRO A 252 -12.81 23.31 -1.13
N HIS A 253 -11.83 23.61 -1.98
CA HIS A 253 -11.81 23.19 -3.40
C HIS A 253 -10.75 22.12 -3.69
N ALA A 254 -9.92 21.74 -2.70
CA ALA A 254 -8.93 20.69 -2.87
C ALA A 254 -9.62 19.32 -2.96
N TRP A 255 -9.11 18.46 -3.83
CA TRP A 255 -9.42 17.03 -3.76
C TRP A 255 -8.76 16.46 -2.51
N LEU A 256 -9.55 15.84 -1.63
CA LEU A 256 -9.10 15.41 -0.31
C LEU A 256 -9.36 13.92 -0.13
N VAL A 257 -8.30 13.12 -0.09
CA VAL A 257 -8.35 11.69 0.19
C VAL A 257 -7.61 11.37 1.49
N VAL A 258 -8.07 10.34 2.18
CA VAL A 258 -7.50 9.91 3.46
C VAL A 258 -6.97 8.49 3.36
N GLU A 259 -5.81 8.24 3.95
CA GLU A 259 -5.29 6.90 4.11
C GLU A 259 -6.01 6.18 5.25
N LYS A 260 -7.21 5.75 4.96
CA LYS A 260 -7.97 4.89 5.86
C LYS A 260 -8.03 3.48 5.28
N ILE A 261 -7.52 2.52 6.05
CA ILE A 261 -7.57 1.12 5.70
C ILE A 261 -8.93 0.57 6.16
N LEU A 262 -9.78 0.20 5.20
CA LEU A 262 -11.10 -0.35 5.47
C LEU A 262 -11.07 -1.88 5.47
N HIS A 263 -11.52 -2.50 6.57
CA HIS A 263 -11.73 -3.94 6.64
C HIS A 263 -12.95 -4.36 5.81
N PRO A 264 -13.10 -5.65 5.45
CA PRO A 264 -14.32 -6.13 4.81
C PRO A 264 -15.57 -5.77 5.60
N GLY A 265 -16.53 -5.09 4.96
CA GLY A 265 -17.76 -4.64 5.59
C GLY A 265 -17.66 -3.37 6.44
N GLU A 266 -16.49 -2.73 6.49
CA GLU A 266 -16.32 -1.40 7.08
C GLU A 266 -16.52 -0.32 6.04
N ASP A 267 -17.30 0.70 6.36
CA ASP A 267 -17.52 1.89 5.53
C ASP A 267 -16.76 3.10 6.07
N LEU A 268 -16.31 3.97 5.15
CA LEU A 268 -15.78 5.28 5.54
C LEU A 268 -16.93 6.12 6.14
N PRO A 269 -16.73 6.81 7.30
CA PRO A 269 -17.79 7.59 7.89
C PRO A 269 -18.38 8.64 6.91
N ALA A 270 -19.68 8.56 6.65
CA ALA A 270 -20.38 9.45 5.71
C ALA A 270 -20.38 10.93 6.16
N SER A 271 -20.10 11.18 7.44
CA SER A 271 -19.96 12.52 8.03
C SER A 271 -18.62 13.21 7.69
N TRP A 272 -17.65 12.47 7.15
CA TRP A 272 -16.35 13.02 6.79
C TRP A 272 -16.43 13.78 5.45
N PRO A 273 -16.10 15.07 5.40
CA PRO A 273 -16.13 15.86 4.18
C PRO A 273 -14.87 15.62 3.31
N VAL A 274 -14.60 14.36 2.99
CA VAL A 274 -13.50 13.93 2.13
C VAL A 274 -14.05 13.41 0.81
N ASP A 275 -13.18 13.19 -0.18
CA ASP A 275 -13.55 12.64 -1.49
C ASP A 275 -13.43 11.09 -1.51
N GLY A 276 -12.85 10.50 -0.47
CA GLY A 276 -12.76 9.07 -0.27
C GLY A 276 -11.43 8.61 0.33
N THR A 277 -11.17 7.28 0.26
CA THR A 277 -9.93 6.65 0.70
C THR A 277 -8.84 6.69 -0.38
N THR A 278 -7.63 6.24 -0.04
CA THR A 278 -6.49 6.04 -0.96
C THR A 278 -6.56 4.74 -1.77
N GLY A 279 -7.62 3.92 -1.59
CA GLY A 279 -7.97 2.85 -2.53
C GLY A 279 -7.46 1.45 -2.19
N TYR A 280 -6.99 1.17 -0.98
CA TYR A 280 -6.64 -0.20 -0.57
C TYR A 280 -7.85 -1.14 -0.53
N ASP A 281 -9.04 -0.61 -0.27
CA ASP A 281 -10.31 -1.31 -0.43
C ASP A 281 -10.54 -1.77 -1.87
N ALA A 282 -10.30 -0.89 -2.86
CA ALA A 282 -10.38 -1.25 -4.29
C ALA A 282 -9.34 -2.28 -4.69
N LEU A 283 -8.10 -2.15 -4.19
CA LEU A 283 -7.02 -3.10 -4.41
C LEU A 283 -7.43 -4.51 -3.98
N ARG A 284 -7.94 -4.66 -2.75
CA ARG A 284 -8.43 -5.94 -2.21
C ARG A 284 -9.47 -6.59 -3.12
N GLU A 285 -10.49 -5.84 -3.52
CA GLU A 285 -11.59 -6.33 -4.34
C GLU A 285 -11.13 -6.74 -5.76
N ILE A 286 -10.21 -5.97 -6.34
CA ILE A 286 -9.67 -6.26 -7.68
C ILE A 286 -8.82 -7.52 -7.66
N ILE A 287 -7.91 -7.68 -6.68
CA ILE A 287 -7.06 -8.89 -6.60
C ILE A 287 -7.90 -10.14 -6.40
N ALA A 288 -8.91 -10.06 -5.53
CA ALA A 288 -9.69 -11.21 -5.11
C ALA A 288 -10.35 -11.97 -6.28
N ILE A 289 -10.79 -11.27 -7.33
CA ILE A 289 -11.45 -11.91 -8.49
C ILE A 289 -10.50 -12.68 -9.42
N PHE A 290 -9.18 -12.50 -9.27
CA PHE A 290 -8.17 -13.24 -10.05
C PHE A 290 -7.64 -14.47 -9.31
N VAL A 291 -8.09 -14.73 -8.10
CA VAL A 291 -7.77 -15.93 -7.32
C VAL A 291 -8.87 -16.96 -7.52
N ASP A 292 -8.50 -18.20 -7.87
CA ASP A 292 -9.44 -19.32 -7.95
C ASP A 292 -9.68 -19.91 -6.57
N PRO A 293 -10.90 -19.81 -6.01
CA PRO A 293 -11.20 -20.31 -4.68
C PRO A 293 -11.10 -21.85 -4.58
N THR A 294 -11.11 -22.57 -5.69
CA THR A 294 -10.95 -24.03 -5.70
C THR A 294 -9.56 -24.49 -5.28
N GLY A 295 -8.56 -23.60 -5.32
CA GLY A 295 -7.21 -23.88 -4.84
C GLY A 295 -7.06 -23.83 -3.32
N GLU A 296 -8.03 -23.25 -2.58
CA GLU A 296 -7.94 -23.04 -1.14
C GLU A 296 -7.58 -24.29 -0.33
N PRO A 297 -8.20 -25.47 -0.51
CA PRO A 297 -7.90 -26.65 0.29
C PRO A 297 -6.44 -27.06 0.22
N ARG A 298 -5.85 -27.02 -0.99
CA ARG A 298 -4.47 -27.42 -1.20
C ARG A 298 -3.46 -26.44 -0.61
N PHE A 299 -3.74 -25.14 -0.73
CA PHE A 299 -2.92 -24.10 -0.09
C PHE A 299 -3.03 -24.15 1.43
N THR A 300 -4.21 -24.47 1.98
CA THR A 300 -4.41 -24.65 3.43
C THR A 300 -3.62 -25.86 3.93
N GLU A 301 -3.61 -26.97 3.20
CA GLU A 301 -2.79 -28.14 3.51
C GLU A 301 -1.29 -27.80 3.47
N LEU A 302 -0.85 -27.08 2.45
CA LEU A 302 0.57 -26.69 2.28
C LEU A 302 1.05 -25.75 3.40
N ALA A 303 0.19 -24.83 3.86
CA ALA A 303 0.52 -23.91 4.95
C ALA A 303 0.48 -24.59 6.33
N GLY A 304 -0.30 -25.66 6.48
CA GLY A 304 -0.47 -26.35 7.77
C GLY A 304 -1.34 -25.55 8.77
N ALA A 305 -1.23 -25.90 10.02
CA ALA A 305 -1.91 -25.23 11.13
C ALA A 305 -0.92 -24.35 11.92
N PRO A 306 -1.38 -23.31 12.64
CA PRO A 306 -2.75 -22.90 12.93
C PRO A 306 -3.41 -22.03 11.86
N GLY A 307 -4.74 -21.83 11.95
CA GLY A 307 -5.48 -20.96 11.05
C GLY A 307 -5.29 -19.46 11.33
N TYR A 308 -5.73 -18.64 10.37
CA TYR A 308 -5.49 -17.17 10.35
C TYR A 308 -5.82 -16.47 11.68
N ARG A 309 -7.03 -16.68 12.23
CA ARG A 309 -7.48 -15.98 13.45
C ARG A 309 -6.63 -16.28 14.67
N ALA A 310 -6.15 -17.50 14.80
CA ALA A 310 -5.28 -17.87 15.92
C ALA A 310 -3.92 -17.17 15.80
N ILE A 311 -3.35 -17.11 14.59
CA ILE A 311 -2.11 -16.40 14.32
C ILE A 311 -2.27 -14.89 14.53
N GLU A 312 -3.37 -14.31 14.07
CA GLU A 312 -3.65 -12.88 14.22
C GLU A 312 -3.80 -12.47 15.69
N GLU A 313 -4.55 -13.25 16.47
CA GLU A 313 -4.71 -13.01 17.89
C GLU A 313 -3.38 -13.09 18.63
N ASP A 314 -2.58 -14.12 18.34
CA ASP A 314 -1.26 -14.32 18.91
C ASP A 314 -0.28 -13.18 18.55
N ALA A 315 -0.33 -12.72 17.30
CA ALA A 315 0.49 -11.61 16.82
C ALA A 315 0.09 -10.28 17.49
N ARG A 316 -1.21 -9.99 17.62
CA ARG A 316 -1.70 -8.80 18.32
C ARG A 316 -1.34 -8.84 19.80
N ARG A 317 -1.43 -10.01 20.44
CA ARG A 317 -1.01 -10.22 21.83
C ARG A 317 0.49 -9.96 21.99
N LEU A 318 1.31 -10.53 21.13
CA LEU A 318 2.76 -10.26 21.13
C LEU A 318 3.03 -8.75 21.07
N VAL A 319 2.34 -8.03 20.20
CA VAL A 319 2.50 -6.58 20.05
C VAL A 319 2.13 -5.81 21.33
N THR A 320 1.00 -6.17 21.98
CA THR A 320 0.59 -5.53 23.24
C THR A 320 1.51 -5.84 24.41
N ASP A 321 2.09 -7.04 24.42
CA ASP A 321 2.91 -7.53 25.53
C ASP A 321 4.40 -7.12 25.38
N THR A 322 4.83 -6.61 24.21
CA THR A 322 6.24 -6.29 23.94
C THR A 322 6.46 -4.84 23.49
N ILE A 323 6.04 -4.50 22.29
CA ILE A 323 6.40 -3.22 21.66
C ILE A 323 5.47 -2.06 22.02
N LEU A 324 4.22 -2.32 22.47
CA LEU A 324 3.24 -1.31 22.84
C LEU A 324 2.85 -1.33 24.34
N VAL A 325 3.69 -1.86 25.20
CA VAL A 325 3.44 -1.95 26.66
C VAL A 325 3.26 -0.57 27.28
N ALA A 326 4.04 0.43 26.86
CA ALA A 326 3.92 1.81 27.36
C ALA A 326 2.52 2.38 27.09
N GLU A 327 1.97 2.10 25.92
CA GLU A 327 0.63 2.52 25.51
C GLU A 327 -0.44 1.85 26.37
N MET A 328 -0.34 0.54 26.60
CA MET A 328 -1.27 -0.21 27.47
C MET A 328 -1.27 0.35 28.90
N ARG A 329 -0.10 0.58 29.45
CA ARG A 329 0.07 1.15 30.81
C ARG A 329 -0.49 2.57 30.91
N ARG A 330 -0.26 3.43 29.91
CA ARG A 330 -0.80 4.81 29.91
C ARG A 330 -2.33 4.82 29.88
N ILE A 331 -2.96 3.94 29.11
CA ILE A 331 -4.43 3.80 29.08
C ILE A 331 -4.93 3.27 30.41
N ALA A 332 -4.30 2.23 30.97
CA ALA A 332 -4.69 1.64 32.26
C ALA A 332 -4.59 2.65 33.42
N ALA A 333 -3.60 3.55 33.38
CA ALA A 333 -3.43 4.61 34.38
C ALA A 333 -4.62 5.60 34.42
N LEU A 334 -5.35 5.77 33.32
CA LEU A 334 -6.58 6.57 33.30
C LEU A 334 -7.77 5.88 34.00
N VAL A 335 -7.65 4.59 34.32
CA VAL A 335 -8.68 3.82 35.03
C VAL A 335 -8.30 3.62 36.49
N ASP A 336 -7.28 2.83 36.81
CA ASP A 336 -6.83 2.54 38.16
C ASP A 336 -5.39 2.02 38.29
N ASN A 337 -4.66 1.92 37.15
CA ASN A 337 -3.26 1.53 37.06
C ASN A 337 -2.89 0.15 37.66
N ARG A 338 -3.86 -0.79 37.76
CA ARG A 338 -3.61 -2.18 38.19
C ARG A 338 -3.14 -3.02 37.01
N GLU A 339 -2.35 -4.06 37.28
CA GLU A 339 -1.89 -4.99 36.22
C GLU A 339 -3.06 -5.64 35.48
N ALA A 340 -4.10 -6.09 36.22
CA ALA A 340 -5.32 -6.64 35.60
C ALA A 340 -6.03 -5.63 34.67
N THR A 341 -5.85 -4.32 34.90
CA THR A 341 -6.39 -3.28 34.01
C THR A 341 -5.53 -3.15 32.76
N VAL A 342 -4.21 -3.28 32.87
CA VAL A 342 -3.31 -3.35 31.72
C VAL A 342 -3.68 -4.55 30.83
N GLU A 343 -3.89 -5.73 31.42
CA GLU A 343 -4.35 -6.91 30.70
C GLU A 343 -5.73 -6.71 30.04
N ALA A 344 -6.67 -6.07 30.72
CA ALA A 344 -7.99 -5.77 30.15
C ALA A 344 -7.91 -4.79 28.97
N VAL A 345 -7.06 -3.79 29.05
CA VAL A 345 -6.78 -2.86 27.94
C VAL A 345 -6.15 -3.59 26.75
N ALA A 346 -5.16 -4.44 26.99
CA ALA A 346 -4.54 -5.26 25.93
C ALA A 346 -5.58 -6.15 25.25
N GLU A 347 -6.44 -6.83 26.02
CA GLU A 347 -7.51 -7.68 25.47
C GLU A 347 -8.50 -6.88 24.62
N LEU A 348 -8.85 -5.66 25.03
CA LEU A 348 -9.68 -4.76 24.22
C LEU A 348 -9.00 -4.44 22.88
N MET A 349 -7.69 -4.10 22.89
CA MET A 349 -6.94 -3.80 21.66
C MET A 349 -6.91 -5.01 20.70
N ILE A 350 -6.70 -6.22 21.23
CA ILE A 350 -6.68 -7.46 20.45
C ILE A 350 -8.05 -7.73 19.83
N ALA A 351 -9.13 -7.43 20.55
CA ALA A 351 -10.51 -7.74 20.16
C ALA A 351 -11.09 -6.81 19.08
N PHE A 352 -10.44 -5.69 18.73
CA PHE A 352 -10.95 -4.75 17.74
C PHE A 352 -11.18 -5.43 16.37
N PRO A 353 -12.40 -5.32 15.79
CA PRO A 353 -12.72 -5.90 14.48
C PRO A 353 -12.14 -5.12 13.29
N VAL A 354 -11.84 -3.84 13.49
CA VAL A 354 -11.32 -2.86 12.52
C VAL A 354 -10.15 -2.12 13.15
N TYR A 355 -9.48 -1.25 12.38
CA TYR A 355 -8.38 -0.43 12.93
C TYR A 355 -8.83 0.43 14.10
N ARG A 356 -9.99 1.09 13.97
CA ARG A 356 -10.46 2.07 14.94
C ARG A 356 -11.98 2.28 14.85
N SER A 357 -12.63 2.56 15.97
CA SER A 357 -13.94 3.21 16.01
C SER A 357 -13.77 4.73 16.11
N TYR A 358 -14.82 5.49 15.80
CA TYR A 358 -14.79 6.96 15.79
C TYR A 358 -15.88 7.51 16.70
N LEU A 359 -15.86 7.07 17.95
CA LEU A 359 -16.91 7.40 18.92
C LEU A 359 -17.21 8.91 19.00
N PRO A 360 -18.51 9.26 19.04
CA PRO A 360 -19.69 8.39 19.13
C PRO A 360 -20.13 7.70 17.82
N GLU A 361 -19.51 7.96 16.67
CA GLU A 361 -19.72 7.20 15.44
C GLU A 361 -18.97 5.86 15.52
N GLY A 362 -19.46 4.81 14.83
CA GLY A 362 -18.84 3.47 14.87
C GLY A 362 -19.02 2.75 16.21
N GLU A 363 -20.12 3.03 16.92
CA GLU A 363 -20.47 2.38 18.19
C GLU A 363 -20.62 0.86 18.06
N GLU A 364 -21.02 0.37 16.89
CA GLU A 364 -21.14 -1.06 16.59
C GLU A 364 -19.77 -1.78 16.68
N ASN A 365 -18.68 -1.17 16.22
CA ASN A 365 -17.33 -1.71 16.32
C ASN A 365 -16.86 -1.76 17.77
N TRP A 366 -17.16 -0.72 18.55
CA TRP A 366 -16.89 -0.70 19.99
C TRP A 366 -17.67 -1.75 20.74
N ALA A 367 -18.98 -1.89 20.49
CA ALA A 367 -19.83 -2.92 21.09
C ALA A 367 -19.34 -4.34 20.76
N ALA A 368 -18.91 -4.58 19.50
CA ALA A 368 -18.32 -5.84 19.09
C ALA A 368 -17.01 -6.13 19.84
N THR A 369 -16.15 -5.12 20.01
CA THR A 369 -14.89 -5.22 20.77
C THR A 369 -15.16 -5.64 22.22
N ILE A 370 -16.08 -4.97 22.92
CA ILE A 370 -16.48 -5.30 24.29
C ILE A 370 -17.03 -6.73 24.38
N GLY A 371 -17.89 -7.11 23.44
CA GLY A 371 -18.47 -8.47 23.41
C GLY A 371 -17.41 -9.56 23.25
N ARG A 372 -16.44 -9.36 22.35
CA ARG A 372 -15.33 -10.30 22.11
C ARG A 372 -14.42 -10.42 23.34
N ALA A 373 -14.01 -9.28 23.91
CA ALA A 373 -13.12 -9.25 25.08
C ALA A 373 -13.76 -9.99 26.29
N ARG A 374 -15.05 -9.75 26.57
CA ARG A 374 -15.80 -10.46 27.65
C ARG A 374 -15.84 -11.98 27.44
N VAL A 375 -16.06 -12.42 26.22
CA VAL A 375 -16.10 -13.86 25.90
C VAL A 375 -14.73 -14.51 26.06
N LYS A 376 -13.69 -13.81 25.63
CA LYS A 376 -12.32 -14.32 25.65
C LYS A 376 -11.71 -14.34 27.05
N ARG A 377 -11.95 -13.29 27.85
CA ARG A 377 -11.41 -13.10 29.20
C ARG A 377 -12.54 -12.80 30.20
N PRO A 378 -13.37 -13.82 30.56
CA PRO A 378 -14.48 -13.66 31.51
C PRO A 378 -13.98 -13.26 32.91
N ASP A 379 -12.73 -13.56 33.27
CA ASP A 379 -12.06 -13.14 34.50
C ASP A 379 -11.83 -11.62 34.56
N LEU A 380 -11.68 -10.94 33.43
CA LEU A 380 -11.50 -9.49 33.30
C LEU A 380 -12.82 -8.75 33.00
N ALA A 381 -13.95 -9.46 32.87
CA ALA A 381 -15.21 -8.88 32.39
C ALA A 381 -15.65 -7.65 33.22
N SER A 382 -15.46 -7.65 34.53
CA SER A 382 -15.83 -6.52 35.39
C SER A 382 -14.99 -5.26 35.12
N ILE A 383 -13.74 -5.41 34.74
CA ILE A 383 -12.85 -4.29 34.37
C ILE A 383 -13.23 -3.78 32.98
N VAL A 384 -13.47 -4.69 32.02
CA VAL A 384 -13.97 -4.36 30.69
C VAL A 384 -15.28 -3.58 30.76
N ASP A 385 -16.21 -3.98 31.65
CA ASP A 385 -17.48 -3.28 31.88
C ASP A 385 -17.28 -1.86 32.45
N GLU A 386 -16.34 -1.69 33.35
CA GLU A 386 -15.99 -0.38 33.91
C GLU A 386 -15.38 0.54 32.85
N ILE A 387 -14.49 0.01 31.98
CA ILE A 387 -13.92 0.77 30.86
C ILE A 387 -15.04 1.15 29.87
N ASP A 388 -15.91 0.22 29.48
CA ASP A 388 -17.06 0.47 28.59
C ASP A 388 -17.96 1.57 29.16
N ARG A 389 -18.30 1.50 30.43
CA ARG A 389 -19.12 2.49 31.12
C ARG A 389 -18.50 3.90 31.08
N ARG A 390 -17.17 4.03 31.31
CA ARG A 390 -16.47 5.31 31.26
C ARG A 390 -16.37 5.85 29.86
N VAL A 391 -16.02 5.01 28.86
CA VAL A 391 -15.94 5.38 27.46
C VAL A 391 -17.30 5.88 26.94
N ARG A 392 -18.41 5.19 27.28
CA ARG A 392 -19.76 5.63 26.90
C ARG A 392 -20.22 6.89 27.62
N ALA A 393 -19.76 7.12 28.83
CA ALA A 393 -20.07 8.35 29.58
C ALA A 393 -19.38 9.57 28.99
N ASP A 394 -18.16 9.41 28.43
CA ASP A 394 -17.43 10.47 27.76
C ASP A 394 -16.70 9.92 26.52
N PRO A 395 -17.40 9.78 25.39
CA PRO A 395 -16.85 9.16 24.19
C PRO A 395 -15.80 10.00 23.45
N ARG A 396 -15.59 11.25 23.88
CA ARG A 396 -14.54 12.15 23.42
C ARG A 396 -13.50 12.47 24.47
N GLY A 397 -13.64 11.89 25.65
CA GLY A 397 -12.69 12.03 26.75
C GLY A 397 -11.37 11.33 26.47
N GLU A 398 -10.39 11.60 27.32
CA GLU A 398 -9.02 11.10 27.14
C GLU A 398 -8.96 9.57 27.06
N LEU A 399 -9.68 8.85 27.94
CA LEU A 399 -9.70 7.38 27.93
C LEU A 399 -10.20 6.83 26.57
N ALA A 400 -11.33 7.33 26.08
CA ALA A 400 -11.90 6.91 24.79
C ALA A 400 -10.95 7.26 23.64
N THR A 401 -10.36 8.44 23.64
CA THR A 401 -9.41 8.90 22.64
C THR A 401 -8.17 8.01 22.59
N ARG A 402 -7.54 7.73 23.73
CA ARG A 402 -6.34 6.88 23.81
C ARG A 402 -6.59 5.45 23.35
N ILE A 403 -7.72 4.86 23.75
CA ILE A 403 -8.13 3.55 23.27
C ILE A 403 -8.23 3.53 21.74
N GLN A 404 -8.92 4.49 21.15
CA GLN A 404 -9.14 4.58 19.71
C GLN A 404 -7.86 4.86 18.91
N GLN A 405 -6.95 5.69 19.42
CA GLN A 405 -5.65 5.93 18.80
C GLN A 405 -4.76 4.69 18.82
N THR A 406 -4.81 3.92 19.91
CA THR A 406 -3.93 2.76 20.10
C THR A 406 -4.45 1.51 19.40
N SER A 407 -5.76 1.34 19.25
CA SER A 407 -6.32 0.17 18.54
C SER A 407 -5.78 0.04 17.13
N GLY A 408 -5.66 1.17 16.38
CA GLY A 408 -5.08 1.19 15.04
C GLY A 408 -3.61 0.73 15.01
N MET A 409 -2.84 1.11 16.03
CA MET A 409 -1.43 0.68 16.15
C MET A 409 -1.32 -0.83 16.35
N VAL A 410 -2.16 -1.42 17.22
CA VAL A 410 -2.15 -2.87 17.49
C VAL A 410 -2.61 -3.65 16.26
N VAL A 411 -3.65 -3.19 15.55
CA VAL A 411 -4.12 -3.83 14.32
C VAL A 411 -3.05 -3.75 13.22
N ALA A 412 -2.45 -2.58 12.97
CA ALA A 412 -1.42 -2.45 11.95
C ALA A 412 -0.21 -3.35 12.24
N LYS A 413 0.37 -3.26 13.45
CA LYS A 413 1.58 -4.01 13.82
C LYS A 413 1.30 -5.50 14.01
N GLY A 414 0.17 -5.87 14.61
CA GLY A 414 -0.19 -7.28 14.84
C GLY A 414 -0.65 -7.97 13.56
N THR A 415 -1.49 -7.32 12.75
CA THR A 415 -2.04 -7.93 11.55
C THR A 415 -1.11 -7.78 10.34
N GLU A 416 -0.83 -6.53 9.91
CA GLU A 416 -0.11 -6.32 8.63
C GLU A 416 1.39 -6.57 8.74
N ASP A 417 2.03 -6.16 9.86
CA ASP A 417 3.48 -6.27 10.05
C ASP A 417 3.91 -7.53 10.82
N THR A 418 2.97 -8.38 11.25
CA THR A 418 3.33 -9.64 11.91
C THR A 418 2.56 -10.82 11.31
N THR A 419 1.22 -10.79 11.35
CA THR A 419 0.41 -11.91 10.86
C THR A 419 0.65 -12.21 9.40
N PHE A 420 0.80 -11.20 8.53
CA PHE A 420 1.05 -11.41 7.10
C PHE A 420 2.41 -12.06 6.78
N TYR A 421 3.32 -12.08 7.73
CA TYR A 421 4.59 -12.80 7.63
C TYR A 421 4.61 -14.15 8.35
N ARG A 422 3.58 -14.44 9.17
CA ARG A 422 3.36 -15.74 9.83
C ARG A 422 2.35 -16.61 9.10
N TYR A 423 1.25 -16.02 8.62
CA TYR A 423 0.22 -16.70 7.85
C TYR A 423 0.52 -16.59 6.36
N THR A 424 1.32 -17.50 5.85
CA THR A 424 1.86 -17.44 4.49
C THR A 424 1.14 -18.37 3.52
N ARG A 425 -0.12 -18.75 3.85
CA ARG A 425 -0.95 -19.63 3.03
C ARG A 425 -0.94 -19.23 1.56
N PHE A 426 -1.23 -17.96 1.26
CA PHE A 426 -1.23 -17.44 -0.10
C PHE A 426 -0.81 -15.96 -0.13
N ALA A 427 0.44 -15.73 -0.44
CA ALA A 427 1.08 -14.42 -0.32
C ALA A 427 0.45 -13.31 -1.18
N ALA A 428 -0.27 -13.66 -2.28
CA ALA A 428 -0.99 -12.69 -3.10
C ALA A 428 -2.09 -11.93 -2.33
N LEU A 429 -2.64 -12.53 -1.26
CA LEU A 429 -3.70 -11.95 -0.44
C LEU A 429 -3.19 -11.23 0.81
N ASN A 430 -1.89 -11.40 1.16
CA ASN A 430 -1.26 -10.74 2.29
C ASN A 430 -0.82 -9.34 1.87
N GLU A 431 -1.76 -8.41 1.87
CA GLU A 431 -1.56 -7.04 1.39
C GLU A 431 -2.25 -6.03 2.30
N VAL A 432 -1.80 -4.77 2.29
CA VAL A 432 -2.43 -3.68 3.04
C VAL A 432 -3.93 -3.63 2.74
N GLY A 433 -4.74 -3.65 3.80
CA GLY A 433 -6.20 -3.74 3.69
C GLY A 433 -6.72 -5.09 3.19
N GLY A 434 -5.84 -6.08 3.02
CA GLY A 434 -6.20 -7.44 2.64
C GLY A 434 -6.89 -8.23 3.74
N SER A 435 -7.52 -9.34 3.37
CA SER A 435 -8.16 -10.28 4.29
C SER A 435 -7.78 -11.72 3.93
N PRO A 436 -6.56 -12.19 4.29
CA PRO A 436 -6.06 -13.50 3.89
C PRO A 436 -6.87 -14.69 4.43
N GLU A 437 -7.74 -14.46 5.39
CA GLU A 437 -8.69 -15.47 5.87
C GLU A 437 -9.62 -15.95 4.73
N THR A 438 -10.03 -15.00 3.85
CA THR A 438 -10.86 -15.28 2.69
C THR A 438 -9.98 -15.57 1.47
N PHE A 439 -10.14 -16.75 0.88
CA PHE A 439 -9.35 -17.17 -0.28
C PHE A 439 -10.03 -16.78 -1.60
N GLY A 440 -9.70 -15.61 -2.12
CA GLY A 440 -10.29 -15.07 -3.34
C GLY A 440 -11.63 -14.38 -3.12
N GLY A 441 -12.29 -14.01 -4.23
CA GLY A 441 -13.56 -13.30 -4.24
C GLY A 441 -14.45 -13.69 -5.42
N THR A 442 -15.71 -13.25 -5.36
CA THR A 442 -16.67 -13.49 -6.43
C THR A 442 -16.79 -12.28 -7.37
N VAL A 443 -17.12 -12.53 -8.64
CA VAL A 443 -17.39 -11.46 -9.61
C VAL A 443 -18.58 -10.61 -9.17
N GLU A 444 -19.59 -11.23 -8.58
CA GLU A 444 -20.76 -10.53 -8.01
C GLU A 444 -20.38 -9.60 -6.86
N GLY A 445 -19.50 -10.07 -5.96
CA GLY A 445 -18.96 -9.25 -4.85
C GLY A 445 -18.24 -8.01 -5.37
N PHE A 446 -17.35 -8.19 -6.36
CA PHE A 446 -16.67 -7.08 -7.04
C PHE A 446 -17.67 -6.08 -7.65
N HIS A 447 -18.68 -6.57 -8.38
CA HIS A 447 -19.69 -5.68 -8.96
C HIS A 447 -20.50 -4.93 -7.91
N GLY A 448 -20.81 -5.59 -6.78
CA GLY A 448 -21.49 -4.95 -5.65
C GLY A 448 -20.67 -3.81 -5.06
N MET A 449 -19.37 -4.03 -4.80
CA MET A 449 -18.46 -3.02 -4.27
C MET A 449 -18.23 -1.88 -5.26
N ALA A 450 -18.06 -2.16 -6.55
CA ALA A 450 -17.92 -1.14 -7.58
C ALA A 450 -19.17 -0.25 -7.68
N ALA A 451 -20.36 -0.84 -7.62
CA ALA A 451 -21.62 -0.09 -7.62
C ALA A 451 -21.78 0.78 -6.35
N ALA A 452 -21.41 0.25 -5.18
CA ALA A 452 -21.42 1.01 -3.92
C ALA A 452 -20.44 2.19 -3.97
N ARG A 453 -19.23 2.00 -4.52
CA ARG A 453 -18.24 3.07 -4.72
C ARG A 453 -18.76 4.16 -5.67
N GLU A 454 -19.39 3.79 -6.79
CA GLU A 454 -20.02 4.77 -7.69
C GLU A 454 -21.08 5.61 -7.00
N ALA A 455 -21.88 4.98 -6.12
CA ALA A 455 -22.96 5.67 -5.42
C ALA A 455 -22.49 6.55 -4.25
N GLY A 456 -21.51 6.07 -3.47
CA GLY A 456 -21.07 6.71 -2.23
C GLY A 456 -19.81 7.56 -2.38
N TRP A 457 -18.81 7.04 -3.07
CA TRP A 457 -17.46 7.60 -3.13
C TRP A 457 -16.88 7.59 -4.56
N PRO A 458 -17.55 8.19 -5.57
CA PRO A 458 -17.12 8.13 -6.98
C PRO A 458 -15.78 8.83 -7.25
N SER A 459 -15.33 9.67 -6.32
CA SER A 459 -14.06 10.39 -6.38
C SER A 459 -12.98 9.82 -5.47
N ALA A 460 -13.22 8.68 -4.80
CA ALA A 460 -12.20 7.97 -4.03
C ALA A 460 -11.07 7.49 -4.95
N MET A 461 -9.85 7.43 -4.42
CA MET A 461 -8.73 6.87 -5.17
C MET A 461 -8.89 5.35 -5.34
N THR A 462 -8.35 4.81 -6.43
CA THR A 462 -8.16 3.37 -6.61
C THR A 462 -6.70 3.10 -6.89
N THR A 463 -6.13 2.09 -6.26
CA THR A 463 -4.72 1.74 -6.43
C THR A 463 -4.53 0.24 -6.64
N LEU A 464 -3.37 -0.15 -7.19
CA LEU A 464 -2.88 -1.53 -7.19
C LEU A 464 -1.50 -1.64 -6.55
N THR A 465 -0.69 -0.59 -6.63
CA THR A 465 0.63 -0.52 -6.01
C THR A 465 0.79 0.83 -5.34
N THR A 466 1.37 0.85 -4.13
CA THR A 466 1.79 2.05 -3.41
C THR A 466 3.19 1.83 -2.85
N HIS A 467 3.71 2.83 -2.16
CA HIS A 467 4.96 2.71 -1.41
C HIS A 467 4.84 1.80 -0.16
N ASP A 468 3.61 1.46 0.28
CA ASP A 468 3.34 0.62 1.46
C ASP A 468 2.91 -0.80 1.10
N THR A 469 2.56 -1.08 -0.16
CA THR A 469 2.15 -2.42 -0.55
C THR A 469 3.27 -3.44 -0.33
N LYS A 470 2.90 -4.60 0.22
CA LYS A 470 3.85 -5.69 0.52
C LYS A 470 4.47 -6.27 -0.76
N ARG A 471 3.77 -6.15 -1.90
CA ARG A 471 4.19 -6.56 -3.25
C ARG A 471 3.60 -5.64 -4.29
N SER A 472 4.28 -5.51 -5.43
CA SER A 472 3.70 -4.80 -6.57
C SER A 472 2.57 -5.58 -7.23
N GLU A 473 1.80 -4.88 -8.06
CA GLU A 473 0.62 -5.42 -8.74
C GLU A 473 0.93 -6.62 -9.62
N ASP A 474 2.06 -6.62 -10.36
CA ASP A 474 2.40 -7.69 -11.28
C ASP A 474 2.97 -8.93 -10.56
N THR A 475 3.64 -8.73 -9.43
CA THR A 475 4.03 -9.82 -8.52
C THR A 475 2.80 -10.56 -8.01
N ARG A 476 1.77 -9.81 -7.55
CA ARG A 476 0.51 -10.41 -7.08
C ARG A 476 -0.28 -11.06 -8.21
N ALA A 477 -0.32 -10.44 -9.40
CA ALA A 477 -0.99 -11.00 -10.57
C ALA A 477 -0.40 -12.35 -10.99
N ARG A 478 0.92 -12.48 -10.91
CA ARG A 478 1.61 -13.75 -11.18
C ARG A 478 1.35 -14.77 -10.09
N LEU A 479 1.41 -14.39 -8.83
CA LEU A 479 1.09 -15.27 -7.70
C LEU A 479 -0.36 -15.78 -7.77
N ALA A 480 -1.31 -14.95 -8.22
CA ALA A 480 -2.71 -15.35 -8.33
C ALA A 480 -2.91 -16.57 -9.25
N VAL A 481 -2.06 -16.76 -10.27
CA VAL A 481 -2.08 -17.93 -11.16
C VAL A 481 -1.88 -19.23 -10.41
N LEU A 482 -1.10 -19.23 -9.31
CA LEU A 482 -0.84 -20.44 -8.52
C LEU A 482 -2.13 -21.03 -7.94
N SER A 483 -3.15 -20.19 -7.70
CA SER A 483 -4.47 -20.67 -7.23
C SER A 483 -5.19 -21.57 -8.24
N GLU A 484 -4.88 -21.45 -9.53
CA GLU A 484 -5.42 -22.29 -10.61
C GLU A 484 -4.61 -23.59 -10.82
N MET A 485 -3.43 -23.71 -10.21
CA MET A 485 -2.54 -24.89 -10.37
C MET A 485 -1.94 -25.32 -9.03
N PRO A 486 -2.77 -25.50 -7.98
CA PRO A 486 -2.31 -25.67 -6.61
C PRO A 486 -1.49 -26.95 -6.40
N ASP A 487 -1.85 -28.06 -7.05
CA ASP A 487 -1.10 -29.33 -6.96
C ASP A 487 0.30 -29.20 -7.57
N ALA A 488 0.39 -28.60 -8.77
CA ALA A 488 1.66 -28.42 -9.44
C ALA A 488 2.61 -27.51 -8.64
N PHE A 489 2.06 -26.48 -7.95
CA PHE A 489 2.86 -25.63 -7.07
C PHE A 489 3.29 -26.38 -5.80
N ALA A 490 2.38 -27.13 -5.15
CA ALA A 490 2.70 -27.90 -3.96
C ALA A 490 3.78 -28.97 -4.22
N GLU A 491 3.69 -29.68 -5.34
CA GLU A 491 4.72 -30.64 -5.76
C GLU A 491 6.09 -29.96 -6.01
N ALA A 492 6.08 -28.79 -6.63
CA ALA A 492 7.29 -28.01 -6.87
C ALA A 492 7.92 -27.57 -5.54
N VAL A 493 7.13 -26.97 -4.64
CA VAL A 493 7.57 -26.54 -3.30
C VAL A 493 8.14 -27.72 -2.50
N GLY A 494 7.51 -28.90 -2.57
CA GLY A 494 8.02 -30.11 -1.92
C GLY A 494 9.45 -30.44 -2.37
N ARG A 495 9.67 -30.58 -3.69
CA ARG A 495 11.01 -30.85 -4.26
C ARG A 495 12.04 -29.76 -3.95
N TRP A 496 11.64 -28.49 -4.05
CA TRP A 496 12.52 -27.36 -3.79
C TRP A 496 12.95 -27.29 -2.32
N THR A 497 11.99 -27.52 -1.40
CA THR A 497 12.25 -27.52 0.05
C THR A 497 13.13 -28.70 0.47
N GLU A 498 12.98 -29.90 -0.11
CA GLU A 498 13.87 -31.03 0.17
C GLU A 498 15.34 -30.69 -0.14
N ARG A 499 15.59 -29.86 -1.16
CA ARG A 499 16.94 -29.50 -1.60
C ARG A 499 17.47 -28.23 -0.90
N HIS A 500 16.64 -27.24 -0.68
CA HIS A 500 16.99 -25.96 -0.06
C HIS A 500 15.96 -25.53 1.00
N PRO A 501 15.94 -26.18 2.17
CA PRO A 501 15.01 -25.81 3.23
C PRO A 501 15.40 -24.51 3.92
N ILE A 502 14.39 -23.75 4.39
CA ILE A 502 14.54 -22.74 5.45
C ILE A 502 13.94 -23.34 6.73
N ASP A 503 14.69 -23.30 7.84
CA ASP A 503 14.30 -23.87 9.14
C ASP A 503 13.26 -23.01 9.88
N GLU A 504 12.23 -22.57 9.14
CA GLU A 504 10.99 -21.95 9.60
C GLU A 504 9.94 -22.14 8.51
N PRO A 505 8.89 -22.96 8.74
CA PRO A 505 7.97 -23.39 7.68
C PRO A 505 7.21 -22.27 6.98
N ALA A 506 6.77 -21.25 7.72
CA ALA A 506 6.02 -20.12 7.13
C ALA A 506 6.94 -19.27 6.25
N LEU A 507 8.16 -18.99 6.68
CA LEU A 507 9.16 -18.27 5.89
C LEU A 507 9.58 -19.09 4.66
N ASN A 508 9.74 -20.41 4.81
CA ASN A 508 10.07 -21.29 3.70
C ASN A 508 9.01 -21.23 2.59
N LEU A 509 7.72 -21.37 2.96
CA LEU A 509 6.63 -21.25 1.99
C LEU A 509 6.55 -19.84 1.36
N LEU A 510 6.76 -18.81 2.16
CA LEU A 510 6.79 -17.42 1.70
C LEU A 510 7.95 -17.19 0.71
N ALA A 511 9.13 -17.75 0.98
CA ALA A 511 10.31 -17.63 0.13
C ALA A 511 10.06 -18.20 -1.27
N TRP A 512 9.48 -19.40 -1.37
CA TRP A 512 9.15 -20.03 -2.65
C TRP A 512 8.08 -19.26 -3.42
N GLN A 513 7.02 -18.78 -2.76
CA GLN A 513 6.03 -17.90 -3.40
C GLN A 513 6.68 -16.62 -3.90
N THR A 514 7.52 -15.99 -3.08
CA THR A 514 8.21 -14.74 -3.42
C THR A 514 9.12 -14.93 -4.64
N LEU A 515 9.88 -16.03 -4.67
CA LEU A 515 10.76 -16.35 -5.79
C LEU A 515 9.97 -16.48 -7.10
N VAL A 516 8.87 -17.24 -7.10
CA VAL A 516 8.00 -17.38 -8.28
C VAL A 516 7.38 -16.04 -8.68
N GLY A 517 6.87 -15.26 -7.72
CA GLY A 517 6.19 -13.99 -7.99
C GLY A 517 7.11 -12.91 -8.56
N ALA A 518 8.33 -12.81 -8.04
CA ALA A 518 9.27 -11.73 -8.35
C ALA A 518 10.38 -12.13 -9.36
N TRP A 519 10.34 -13.33 -9.91
CA TRP A 519 11.34 -13.80 -10.89
C TRP A 519 11.30 -13.00 -12.22
N PRO A 520 12.49 -12.59 -12.78
CA PRO A 520 13.82 -12.77 -12.22
C PRO A 520 14.11 -11.76 -11.10
N ILE A 521 14.75 -12.24 -10.03
CA ILE A 521 15.14 -11.42 -8.88
C ILE A 521 16.62 -11.62 -8.58
N THR A 522 17.32 -10.57 -8.14
CA THR A 522 18.72 -10.70 -7.71
C THR A 522 18.82 -11.27 -6.30
N SER A 523 19.93 -11.97 -6.02
CA SER A 523 20.19 -12.53 -4.69
C SER A 523 20.12 -11.47 -3.59
N GLY A 524 20.67 -10.28 -3.82
CA GLY A 524 20.62 -9.17 -2.85
C GLY A 524 19.19 -8.76 -2.49
N ARG A 525 18.34 -8.51 -3.48
CA ARG A 525 16.93 -8.14 -3.25
C ARG A 525 16.16 -9.22 -2.49
N LEU A 526 16.35 -10.48 -2.87
CA LEU A 526 15.69 -11.61 -2.21
C LEU A 526 16.18 -11.78 -0.77
N ARG A 527 17.49 -11.63 -0.53
CA ARG A 527 18.09 -11.66 0.80
C ARG A 527 17.50 -10.60 1.73
N ASP A 528 17.49 -9.34 1.27
CA ASP A 528 17.01 -8.22 2.05
C ASP A 528 15.52 -8.40 2.42
N TYR A 529 14.73 -8.88 1.45
CA TYR A 529 13.32 -9.19 1.69
C TYR A 529 13.13 -10.32 2.71
N LEU A 530 13.85 -11.44 2.58
CA LEU A 530 13.69 -12.59 3.49
C LEU A 530 14.14 -12.27 4.91
N LEU A 531 15.22 -11.51 5.08
CA LEU A 531 15.65 -11.05 6.40
C LEU A 531 14.62 -10.11 7.03
N LYS A 532 14.05 -9.18 6.25
CA LYS A 532 12.94 -8.33 6.72
C LYS A 532 11.73 -9.20 7.11
N ALA A 533 11.31 -10.13 6.26
CA ALA A 533 10.18 -11.01 6.52
C ALA A 533 10.38 -11.86 7.80
N ALA A 534 11.58 -12.38 8.03
CA ALA A 534 11.92 -13.13 9.23
C ALA A 534 11.79 -12.26 10.50
N LYS A 535 12.31 -11.03 10.45
CA LYS A 535 12.26 -10.09 11.58
C LYS A 535 10.83 -9.60 11.86
N GLU A 536 10.02 -9.34 10.83
CA GLU A 536 8.62 -8.97 10.99
C GLU A 536 7.76 -10.14 11.49
N ALA A 537 8.06 -11.38 11.11
CA ALA A 537 7.39 -12.55 11.66
C ALA A 537 7.61 -12.73 13.16
N LYS A 538 8.74 -12.27 13.72
CA LYS A 538 9.07 -12.33 15.14
C LYS A 538 8.94 -13.74 15.74
N ILE A 539 9.35 -14.77 14.97
CA ILE A 539 9.32 -16.18 15.39
C ILE A 539 10.71 -16.62 15.89
N ARG A 540 11.75 -16.46 15.06
CA ARG A 540 13.12 -16.85 15.36
C ARG A 540 14.01 -15.64 15.66
N THR A 541 13.76 -14.52 14.99
CA THR A 541 14.55 -13.30 15.09
C THR A 541 13.62 -12.08 15.06
N THR A 542 14.06 -10.96 15.62
CA THR A 542 13.34 -9.68 15.61
C THR A 542 14.29 -8.55 15.21
N TRP A 543 13.79 -7.32 15.13
CA TRP A 543 14.63 -6.13 14.92
C TRP A 543 15.57 -5.82 16.10
N THR A 544 15.28 -6.38 17.27
CA THR A 544 16.01 -6.08 18.54
C THR A 544 16.65 -7.31 19.16
N GLU A 545 16.16 -8.50 18.85
CA GLU A 545 16.68 -9.78 19.35
C GLU A 545 17.04 -10.65 18.15
N HIS A 546 18.35 -10.84 17.92
CA HIS A 546 18.88 -11.51 16.73
C HIS A 546 19.21 -12.98 16.99
N ASP A 547 18.68 -13.88 16.17
CA ASP A 547 19.21 -15.24 15.99
C ASP A 547 20.21 -15.20 14.82
N GLU A 548 21.47 -14.89 15.13
CA GLU A 548 22.52 -14.68 14.13
C GLU A 548 22.77 -15.90 13.24
N ASP A 549 22.62 -17.12 13.78
CA ASP A 549 22.84 -18.35 13.00
C ASP A 549 21.68 -18.54 12.01
N PHE A 550 20.45 -18.30 12.43
CA PHE A 550 19.29 -18.33 11.57
C PHE A 550 19.34 -17.23 10.49
N GLU A 551 19.64 -15.98 10.88
CA GLU A 551 19.77 -14.87 9.93
C GLU A 551 20.88 -15.15 8.89
N ARG A 552 21.98 -15.74 9.29
CA ARG A 552 23.07 -16.13 8.36
C ARG A 552 22.62 -17.21 7.38
N ALA A 553 21.85 -18.21 7.85
CA ALA A 553 21.31 -19.25 7.00
C ALA A 553 20.31 -18.68 5.99
N VAL A 554 19.39 -17.80 6.44
CA VAL A 554 18.42 -17.10 5.57
C VAL A 554 19.14 -16.21 4.55
N ALA A 555 20.19 -15.51 4.96
CA ALA A 555 20.98 -14.64 4.07
C ALA A 555 21.74 -15.42 2.98
N ALA A 556 22.13 -16.64 3.23
CA ALA A 556 22.84 -17.50 2.27
C ALA A 556 21.90 -18.22 1.29
N TRP A 557 20.64 -18.42 1.68
CA TRP A 557 19.66 -19.19 0.92
C TRP A 557 19.44 -18.67 -0.53
N PRO A 558 19.32 -17.35 -0.82
CA PRO A 558 19.14 -16.86 -2.17
C PRO A 558 20.28 -17.22 -3.13
N ASP A 559 21.53 -17.14 -2.68
CA ASP A 559 22.69 -17.51 -3.51
C ASP A 559 22.66 -19.00 -3.85
N ALA A 560 22.35 -19.86 -2.87
CA ALA A 560 22.26 -21.30 -3.07
C ALA A 560 21.15 -21.67 -4.08
N VAL A 561 19.97 -21.07 -3.94
CA VAL A 561 18.80 -21.36 -4.80
C VAL A 561 18.98 -20.82 -6.23
N LEU A 562 19.48 -19.59 -6.36
CA LEU A 562 19.64 -18.94 -7.67
C LEU A 562 20.81 -19.51 -8.49
N SER A 563 21.74 -20.22 -7.86
CA SER A 563 22.84 -20.93 -8.54
C SER A 563 22.53 -22.39 -8.88
N ASP A 564 21.36 -22.90 -8.49
CA ASP A 564 20.96 -24.30 -8.70
C ASP A 564 20.04 -24.45 -9.92
N ASP A 565 20.64 -24.57 -11.10
CA ASP A 565 19.92 -24.72 -12.37
C ASP A 565 19.04 -25.98 -12.43
N GLU A 566 19.38 -27.04 -11.65
CA GLU A 566 18.62 -28.30 -11.63
C GLU A 566 17.33 -28.19 -10.81
N LEU A 567 17.13 -27.10 -10.08
CA LEU A 567 15.94 -26.88 -9.26
C LEU A 567 14.66 -26.69 -10.10
N GLY A 568 14.80 -26.21 -11.34
CA GLY A 568 13.69 -26.04 -12.30
C GLY A 568 12.75 -24.90 -11.95
N VAL A 569 13.18 -23.89 -11.15
CA VAL A 569 12.36 -22.73 -10.81
C VAL A 569 12.03 -21.90 -12.04
N ALA A 570 13.02 -21.64 -12.91
CA ALA A 570 12.82 -20.87 -14.13
C ALA A 570 11.76 -21.50 -15.06
N GLU A 571 11.79 -22.82 -15.23
CA GLU A 571 10.81 -23.57 -16.04
C GLU A 571 9.40 -23.49 -15.42
N PHE A 572 9.32 -23.56 -14.08
CA PHE A 572 8.03 -23.37 -13.41
C PHE A 572 7.49 -21.97 -13.64
N VAL A 573 8.35 -20.93 -13.54
CA VAL A 573 7.97 -19.55 -13.76
C VAL A 573 7.48 -19.31 -15.20
N GLU A 574 8.10 -19.91 -16.20
CA GLU A 574 7.62 -19.78 -17.59
C GLU A 574 6.17 -20.30 -17.79
N ARG A 575 5.72 -21.26 -16.97
CA ARG A 575 4.34 -21.74 -17.00
C ARG A 575 3.33 -20.73 -16.45
N VAL A 576 3.73 -19.91 -15.47
CA VAL A 576 2.86 -18.94 -14.80
C VAL A 576 2.98 -17.52 -15.36
N LYS A 577 4.05 -17.23 -16.07
CA LYS A 577 4.42 -15.91 -16.59
C LYS A 577 3.37 -15.33 -17.54
N GLY A 578 3.02 -16.05 -18.61
CA GLY A 578 2.00 -15.62 -19.57
C GLY A 578 0.61 -15.41 -18.94
N PRO A 579 0.08 -16.41 -18.20
CA PRO A 579 -1.14 -16.24 -17.42
C PRO A 579 -1.06 -15.07 -16.40
N GLY A 580 0.09 -14.85 -15.76
CA GLY A 580 0.34 -13.73 -14.85
C GLY A 580 0.21 -12.38 -15.56
N TRP A 581 0.75 -12.24 -16.78
CA TRP A 581 0.57 -11.02 -17.58
C TRP A 581 -0.88 -10.78 -17.99
N SER A 582 -1.63 -11.85 -18.29
CA SER A 582 -3.07 -11.75 -18.52
C SER A 582 -3.79 -11.15 -17.30
N ASN A 583 -3.53 -11.67 -16.12
CA ASN A 583 -4.08 -11.13 -14.86
C ASN A 583 -3.64 -9.69 -14.62
N ALA A 584 -2.37 -9.35 -14.87
CA ALA A 584 -1.82 -8.00 -14.69
C ALA A 584 -2.53 -6.97 -15.58
N LEU A 585 -2.73 -7.29 -16.87
CA LEU A 585 -3.49 -6.43 -17.80
C LEU A 585 -4.95 -6.28 -17.36
N GLY A 586 -5.59 -7.38 -16.91
CA GLY A 586 -6.95 -7.38 -16.41
C GLY A 586 -7.13 -6.50 -15.19
N GLN A 587 -6.30 -6.66 -14.15
CA GLN A 587 -6.31 -5.84 -12.95
C GLN A 587 -6.11 -4.36 -13.28
N LYS A 588 -5.10 -4.06 -14.11
CA LYS A 588 -4.78 -2.69 -14.51
C LYS A 588 -5.94 -2.05 -15.26
N LEU A 589 -6.56 -2.73 -16.24
CA LEU A 589 -7.68 -2.15 -16.97
C LEU A 589 -8.90 -1.93 -16.06
N ILE A 590 -9.20 -2.85 -15.15
CA ILE A 590 -10.26 -2.64 -14.14
C ILE A 590 -9.96 -1.41 -13.29
N GLN A 591 -8.76 -1.29 -12.73
CA GLN A 591 -8.36 -0.13 -11.92
C GLN A 591 -8.56 1.20 -12.67
N LEU A 592 -8.15 1.25 -13.93
CA LEU A 592 -8.20 2.46 -14.75
C LEU A 592 -9.62 2.85 -15.17
N THR A 593 -10.58 1.91 -15.16
CA THR A 593 -11.91 2.13 -15.75
C THR A 593 -13.06 1.97 -14.76
N ALA A 594 -12.90 1.26 -13.66
CA ALA A 594 -13.89 1.14 -12.59
C ALA A 594 -14.15 2.49 -11.89
N PRO A 595 -15.23 2.61 -11.07
CA PRO A 595 -15.49 3.80 -10.28
C PRO A 595 -14.33 4.19 -9.36
N GLY A 596 -13.99 5.48 -9.35
CA GLY A 596 -12.88 6.05 -8.60
C GLY A 596 -11.88 6.80 -9.48
N VAL A 597 -10.83 7.34 -8.85
CA VAL A 597 -9.71 8.05 -9.47
C VAL A 597 -8.48 7.11 -9.42
N PRO A 598 -8.04 6.55 -10.55
CA PRO A 598 -6.94 5.62 -10.55
C PRO A 598 -5.61 6.31 -10.26
N ASP A 599 -4.84 5.74 -9.33
CA ASP A 599 -3.44 6.10 -9.09
C ASP A 599 -2.52 5.12 -9.81
N VAL A 600 -1.58 5.64 -10.59
CA VAL A 600 -0.48 4.87 -11.18
C VAL A 600 0.76 5.15 -10.36
N TYR A 601 1.23 4.16 -9.62
CA TYR A 601 2.48 4.26 -8.88
C TYR A 601 3.65 4.29 -9.86
N GLN A 602 4.66 5.13 -9.59
CA GLN A 602 5.84 5.30 -10.46
C GLN A 602 6.40 3.97 -10.94
N GLY A 603 6.52 3.82 -12.25
CA GLY A 603 7.10 2.63 -12.88
C GLY A 603 6.13 1.52 -13.20
N THR A 604 4.93 1.48 -12.62
CA THR A 604 3.95 0.39 -12.78
C THR A 604 3.17 0.43 -14.09
N GLU A 605 3.41 1.39 -14.94
CA GLU A 605 2.92 1.40 -16.31
C GLU A 605 3.64 0.38 -17.22
N LEU A 606 4.80 -0.13 -16.82
CA LEU A 606 5.42 -1.36 -17.32
C LEU A 606 5.29 -2.46 -16.28
N TRP A 607 5.85 -3.67 -16.56
CA TRP A 607 5.90 -4.72 -15.54
C TRP A 607 6.76 -4.28 -14.36
N ASP A 608 6.20 -4.37 -13.16
CA ASP A 608 6.88 -4.13 -11.91
C ASP A 608 6.77 -5.36 -11.00
N LEU A 609 7.91 -5.95 -10.67
CA LEU A 609 8.04 -7.12 -9.81
C LEU A 609 8.73 -6.75 -8.49
N SER A 610 8.39 -5.59 -7.94
CA SER A 610 8.90 -5.13 -6.66
C SER A 610 8.25 -5.86 -5.49
N LEU A 611 8.97 -5.90 -4.39
CA LEU A 611 8.54 -6.37 -3.08
C LEU A 611 8.28 -5.16 -2.17
N VAL A 612 8.14 -5.38 -0.86
CA VAL A 612 7.91 -4.32 0.13
C VAL A 612 9.06 -3.31 0.17
N ASP A 613 8.81 -2.12 0.71
CA ASP A 613 9.85 -1.09 0.86
C ASP A 613 11.13 -1.63 1.56
N PRO A 614 12.30 -1.18 1.16
CA PRO A 614 12.59 -0.11 0.18
C PRO A 614 12.61 -0.57 -1.30
N ASP A 615 12.36 -1.85 -1.61
CA ASP A 615 12.46 -2.40 -2.97
C ASP A 615 11.48 -1.75 -3.95
N ASN A 616 10.29 -1.34 -3.51
CA ASN A 616 9.29 -0.63 -4.33
C ASN A 616 9.60 0.86 -4.56
N ARG A 617 10.73 1.37 -4.04
CA ARG A 617 11.17 2.77 -4.20
C ARG A 617 12.41 2.89 -5.10
N ARG A 618 12.73 1.86 -5.86
CA ARG A 618 13.86 1.87 -6.81
C ARG A 618 13.67 2.95 -7.88
N PRO A 619 14.78 3.53 -8.41
CA PRO A 619 14.72 4.51 -9.49
C PRO A 619 13.99 3.98 -10.73
N VAL A 620 13.21 4.84 -11.38
CA VAL A 620 12.44 4.54 -12.58
C VAL A 620 13.21 5.02 -13.82
N ASP A 621 13.39 4.13 -14.81
CA ASP A 621 13.93 4.51 -16.10
C ASP A 621 12.85 5.13 -17.00
N TYR A 622 12.74 6.44 -16.94
CA TYR A 622 11.81 7.19 -17.78
C TYR A 622 12.24 7.26 -19.25
N GLY A 623 13.50 6.98 -19.58
CA GLY A 623 14.02 6.93 -20.95
C GLY A 623 13.35 5.83 -21.76
N VAL A 624 13.43 4.59 -21.24
CA VAL A 624 12.77 3.41 -21.85
C VAL A 624 11.27 3.64 -22.01
N ARG A 625 10.62 4.23 -21.01
CA ARG A 625 9.17 4.50 -21.04
C ARG A 625 8.78 5.50 -22.13
N ARG A 626 9.56 6.55 -22.30
CA ARG A 626 9.33 7.53 -23.39
C ARG A 626 9.48 6.89 -24.76
N GLU A 627 10.51 6.08 -24.98
CA GLU A 627 10.73 5.37 -26.24
C GLU A 627 9.57 4.44 -26.59
N ILE A 628 9.09 3.67 -25.61
CA ILE A 628 7.93 2.78 -25.82
C ILE A 628 6.66 3.61 -26.11
N LEU A 629 6.43 4.70 -25.37
CA LEU A 629 5.28 5.58 -25.57
C LEU A 629 5.32 6.26 -26.94
N ASP A 630 6.50 6.62 -27.45
CA ASP A 630 6.69 7.19 -28.79
C ASP A 630 6.30 6.18 -29.88
N ARG A 631 6.69 4.92 -29.74
CA ARG A 631 6.30 3.85 -30.67
C ARG A 631 4.79 3.59 -30.65
N ILE A 632 4.18 3.54 -29.46
CA ILE A 632 2.72 3.40 -29.28
C ILE A 632 2.00 4.59 -29.93
N ALA A 633 2.47 5.81 -29.72
CA ALA A 633 1.90 7.01 -30.33
C ALA A 633 2.02 7.01 -31.87
N ALA A 634 3.06 6.36 -32.42
CA ALA A 634 3.21 6.14 -33.85
C ALA A 634 2.33 5.01 -34.41
N GLY A 635 1.50 4.35 -33.58
CA GLY A 635 0.55 3.32 -33.99
C GLY A 635 1.02 1.88 -33.78
N GLU A 636 2.14 1.65 -33.08
CA GLU A 636 2.58 0.29 -32.74
C GLU A 636 1.60 -0.36 -31.77
N LEU A 637 1.26 -1.63 -32.05
CA LEU A 637 0.53 -2.52 -31.16
C LEU A 637 1.52 -3.58 -30.63
N PRO A 638 2.17 -3.34 -29.48
CA PRO A 638 3.18 -4.24 -28.95
C PRO A 638 2.60 -5.59 -28.54
N GLY A 639 3.35 -6.67 -28.72
CA GLY A 639 3.01 -7.98 -28.17
C GLY A 639 3.10 -8.04 -26.66
N ILE A 640 2.53 -9.07 -26.05
CA ILE A 640 2.69 -9.35 -24.62
C ILE A 640 4.01 -10.11 -24.44
N ASP A 641 5.03 -9.42 -23.96
CA ASP A 641 6.37 -9.94 -23.74
C ASP A 641 7.01 -9.33 -22.47
N ASP A 642 8.27 -9.62 -22.21
CA ASP A 642 9.00 -9.15 -21.04
C ASP A 642 9.22 -7.63 -20.99
N SER A 643 9.03 -6.89 -22.09
CA SER A 643 9.20 -5.43 -22.13
C SER A 643 8.12 -4.67 -21.36
N GLY A 644 6.95 -5.26 -21.15
CA GLY A 644 5.80 -4.58 -20.55
C GLY A 644 5.12 -3.54 -21.45
N ALA A 645 5.54 -3.41 -22.70
CA ALA A 645 5.00 -2.41 -23.63
C ALA A 645 3.48 -2.56 -23.84
N ALA A 646 2.95 -3.79 -23.77
CA ALA A 646 1.51 -4.06 -23.82
C ALA A 646 0.77 -3.41 -22.64
N LYS A 647 1.35 -3.42 -21.43
CA LYS A 647 0.76 -2.77 -20.25
C LYS A 647 0.74 -1.27 -20.42
N LEU A 648 1.85 -0.67 -20.90
CA LEU A 648 1.93 0.76 -21.16
C LEU A 648 0.90 1.20 -22.22
N LEU A 649 0.66 0.38 -23.25
CA LEU A 649 -0.41 0.64 -24.23
C LEU A 649 -1.77 0.70 -23.56
N VAL A 650 -2.12 -0.29 -22.73
CA VAL A 650 -3.41 -0.33 -22.00
C VAL A 650 -3.55 0.90 -21.10
N VAL A 651 -2.50 1.23 -20.32
CA VAL A 651 -2.48 2.41 -19.45
C VAL A 651 -2.67 3.69 -20.26
N HIS A 652 -1.90 3.89 -21.31
CA HIS A 652 -1.97 5.08 -22.16
C HIS A 652 -3.35 5.25 -22.82
N LYS A 653 -3.91 4.18 -23.40
CA LYS A 653 -5.22 4.23 -24.07
C LYS A 653 -6.35 4.54 -23.09
N ALA A 654 -6.38 3.86 -21.94
CA ALA A 654 -7.42 4.07 -20.94
C ALA A 654 -7.34 5.46 -20.30
N LEU A 655 -6.14 5.92 -19.93
CA LEU A 655 -5.96 7.24 -19.31
C LEU A 655 -6.19 8.39 -20.30
N THR A 656 -5.76 8.26 -21.55
CA THR A 656 -6.03 9.26 -22.58
C THR A 656 -7.52 9.40 -22.82
N LEU A 657 -8.24 8.26 -22.95
CA LEU A 657 -9.69 8.28 -23.08
C LEU A 657 -10.36 8.95 -21.86
N ARG A 658 -9.88 8.62 -20.65
CA ARG A 658 -10.42 9.17 -19.40
C ARG A 658 -10.21 10.68 -19.28
N ARG A 659 -9.07 11.19 -19.76
CA ARG A 659 -8.77 12.62 -19.82
C ARG A 659 -9.64 13.33 -20.86
N ASP A 660 -9.75 12.77 -22.06
CA ASP A 660 -10.36 13.42 -23.22
C ASP A 660 -11.91 13.26 -23.26
N ARG A 661 -12.42 12.17 -22.67
CA ARG A 661 -13.85 11.82 -22.61
C ARG A 661 -14.29 11.43 -21.19
N PRO A 662 -14.15 12.33 -20.16
CA PRO A 662 -14.43 11.98 -18.76
C PRO A 662 -15.89 11.59 -18.49
N GLU A 663 -16.82 12.02 -19.34
CA GLU A 663 -18.24 11.65 -19.26
C GLU A 663 -18.47 10.15 -19.42
N LEU A 664 -17.59 9.44 -20.13
CA LEU A 664 -17.68 7.98 -20.33
C LEU A 664 -17.43 7.19 -19.03
N PHE A 665 -16.80 7.82 -18.04
CA PHE A 665 -16.41 7.18 -16.78
C PHE A 665 -17.40 7.47 -15.63
N ARG A 666 -18.70 7.61 -15.96
CA ARG A 666 -19.79 7.81 -15.01
C ARG A 666 -20.78 6.67 -15.04
N GLY A 667 -21.45 6.46 -13.92
CA GLY A 667 -22.41 5.37 -13.75
C GLY A 667 -21.69 4.01 -13.71
N TYR A 668 -22.44 2.98 -13.33
CA TYR A 668 -21.91 1.61 -13.28
C TYR A 668 -23.02 0.59 -13.50
N ARG A 669 -22.83 -0.34 -14.39
CA ARG A 669 -23.72 -1.46 -14.63
C ARG A 669 -22.91 -2.71 -14.99
N ARG A 670 -23.11 -3.79 -14.25
CA ARG A 670 -22.51 -5.08 -14.56
C ARG A 670 -23.02 -5.60 -15.90
N LEU A 671 -22.16 -6.31 -16.62
CA LEU A 671 -22.51 -7.08 -17.81
C LEU A 671 -22.13 -8.54 -17.57
N HIS A 672 -22.92 -9.47 -18.16
CA HIS A 672 -22.68 -10.89 -18.03
C HIS A 672 -22.39 -11.48 -19.39
N ALA A 673 -21.31 -12.25 -19.49
CA ALA A 673 -21.03 -13.10 -20.63
C ALA A 673 -21.94 -14.35 -20.60
N GLU A 674 -22.24 -14.90 -21.75
CA GLU A 674 -23.04 -16.09 -21.93
C GLU A 674 -22.23 -17.14 -22.71
N GLY A 675 -22.34 -18.42 -22.36
CA GLY A 675 -21.64 -19.52 -22.99
C GLY A 675 -20.74 -20.31 -22.04
N ALA A 676 -20.00 -21.26 -22.56
CA ALA A 676 -19.27 -22.28 -21.81
C ALA A 676 -18.13 -21.69 -20.94
N ALA A 677 -17.52 -20.57 -21.36
CA ALA A 677 -16.41 -19.92 -20.67
C ALA A 677 -16.82 -18.62 -19.97
N ALA A 678 -18.12 -18.36 -19.77
CA ALA A 678 -18.63 -17.11 -19.20
C ALA A 678 -18.01 -16.73 -17.84
N ARG A 679 -17.69 -17.71 -16.98
CA ARG A 679 -17.05 -17.52 -15.67
C ARG A 679 -15.65 -16.88 -15.74
N HIS A 680 -15.02 -16.91 -16.90
CA HIS A 680 -13.68 -16.37 -17.14
C HIS A 680 -13.69 -14.92 -17.62
N ALA A 681 -14.86 -14.32 -17.83
CA ALA A 681 -15.01 -12.92 -18.18
C ALA A 681 -15.48 -12.08 -17.00
N VAL A 682 -14.92 -10.88 -16.86
CA VAL A 682 -15.47 -9.80 -16.03
C VAL A 682 -15.75 -8.64 -16.96
N ALA A 683 -17.00 -8.15 -16.95
CA ALA A 683 -17.39 -7.05 -17.81
C ALA A 683 -18.36 -6.08 -17.13
N PHE A 684 -18.20 -4.78 -17.39
CA PHE A 684 -19.09 -3.74 -16.91
C PHE A 684 -19.20 -2.59 -17.90
N LEU A 685 -20.34 -1.90 -17.83
CA LEU A 685 -20.65 -0.70 -18.61
C LEU A 685 -20.59 0.53 -17.71
N ARG A 686 -19.94 1.58 -18.20
CA ARG A 686 -20.02 2.94 -17.70
C ARG A 686 -20.43 3.85 -18.86
N HIS A 687 -21.58 4.54 -18.73
CA HIS A 687 -22.14 5.34 -19.83
C HIS A 687 -22.08 4.57 -21.18
N ASP A 688 -21.22 4.98 -22.12
CA ASP A 688 -20.98 4.35 -23.42
C ASP A 688 -19.58 3.72 -23.51
N LEU A 689 -19.05 3.23 -22.39
CA LEU A 689 -17.76 2.56 -22.25
C LEU A 689 -17.95 1.18 -21.63
N ILE A 690 -17.47 0.12 -22.30
CA ILE A 690 -17.47 -1.24 -21.76
C ILE A 690 -16.04 -1.68 -21.51
N THR A 691 -15.78 -2.18 -20.30
CA THR A 691 -14.54 -2.88 -19.93
C THR A 691 -14.80 -4.36 -19.94
N VAL A 692 -13.91 -5.12 -20.58
CA VAL A 692 -13.95 -6.60 -20.61
C VAL A 692 -12.55 -7.11 -20.29
N VAL A 693 -12.44 -8.03 -19.32
CA VAL A 693 -11.17 -8.66 -18.96
C VAL A 693 -11.29 -10.15 -18.77
N THR A 694 -10.21 -10.85 -19.09
CA THR A 694 -10.04 -12.28 -18.79
C THR A 694 -9.63 -12.46 -17.32
N ARG A 695 -10.25 -13.41 -16.64
CA ARG A 695 -9.81 -13.94 -15.34
C ARG A 695 -9.60 -15.43 -15.39
N LEU A 696 -8.78 -15.97 -14.50
CA LEU A 696 -8.46 -17.41 -14.42
C LEU A 696 -8.02 -17.98 -15.78
N PRO A 697 -6.93 -17.46 -16.34
CA PRO A 697 -6.49 -17.79 -17.70
C PRO A 697 -6.05 -19.25 -17.87
N VAL A 698 -5.55 -19.92 -16.82
CA VAL A 698 -5.17 -21.34 -16.89
C VAL A 698 -6.42 -22.21 -17.01
N GLY A 699 -7.46 -21.95 -16.23
CA GLY A 699 -8.74 -22.63 -16.32
C GLY A 699 -9.43 -22.40 -17.67
N LEU A 700 -9.34 -21.18 -18.23
CA LEU A 700 -9.85 -20.86 -19.57
C LEU A 700 -9.15 -21.67 -20.64
N ALA A 701 -7.83 -21.77 -20.61
CA ALA A 701 -7.05 -22.57 -21.56
C ALA A 701 -7.40 -24.07 -21.45
N ALA A 702 -7.49 -24.59 -20.24
CA ALA A 702 -7.90 -25.97 -19.99
C ALA A 702 -9.32 -26.28 -20.47
N ALA A 703 -10.22 -25.29 -20.45
CA ALA A 703 -11.58 -25.40 -21.00
C ALA A 703 -11.64 -25.30 -22.54
N GLY A 704 -10.52 -25.06 -23.21
CA GLY A 704 -10.44 -24.91 -24.68
C GLY A 704 -10.75 -23.50 -25.19
N GLY A 705 -10.44 -22.48 -24.38
CA GLY A 705 -10.61 -21.07 -24.73
C GLY A 705 -12.05 -20.58 -24.66
N TRP A 706 -12.33 -19.47 -25.32
CA TRP A 706 -13.64 -18.78 -25.26
C TRP A 706 -14.77 -19.52 -25.97
N ARG A 707 -14.48 -20.36 -26.95
CA ARG A 707 -15.46 -21.13 -27.73
C ARG A 707 -16.60 -20.25 -28.28
N ASP A 708 -17.84 -20.59 -27.92
CA ASP A 708 -19.10 -19.90 -28.28
C ASP A 708 -19.49 -18.79 -27.29
N THR A 709 -18.59 -18.42 -26.37
CA THR A 709 -18.90 -17.44 -25.34
C THR A 709 -19.01 -16.04 -25.96
N VAL A 710 -20.09 -15.35 -25.62
CA VAL A 710 -20.41 -14.01 -26.11
C VAL A 710 -20.68 -13.07 -24.91
N LEU A 711 -20.41 -11.80 -25.13
CA LEU A 711 -20.88 -10.72 -24.25
C LEU A 711 -22.03 -10.01 -24.96
N PRO A 712 -23.28 -10.13 -24.50
CA PRO A 712 -24.40 -9.37 -25.06
C PRO A 712 -24.14 -7.87 -24.92
N LEU A 713 -23.88 -7.20 -26.05
CA LEU A 713 -23.61 -5.78 -26.08
C LEU A 713 -24.93 -4.98 -26.16
N PRO A 714 -25.04 -3.80 -25.52
CA PRO A 714 -26.12 -2.88 -25.75
C PRO A 714 -26.18 -2.46 -27.22
N PRO A 715 -27.38 -2.08 -27.75
CA PRO A 715 -27.52 -1.66 -29.14
C PRO A 715 -26.54 -0.55 -29.53
N GLY A 716 -25.94 -0.63 -30.72
CA GLY A 716 -24.97 0.31 -31.28
C GLY A 716 -23.75 -0.40 -31.83
N GLU A 717 -22.89 0.34 -32.49
CA GLU A 717 -21.60 -0.13 -32.97
C GLU A 717 -20.55 0.07 -31.90
N TRP A 718 -19.75 -0.95 -31.61
CA TRP A 718 -18.73 -0.92 -30.55
C TRP A 718 -17.34 -1.13 -31.14
N THR A 719 -16.41 -0.27 -30.75
CA THR A 719 -15.01 -0.35 -31.21
C THR A 719 -14.09 -0.46 -29.98
N ASP A 720 -13.16 -1.41 -30.03
CA ASP A 720 -12.12 -1.54 -29.01
C ASP A 720 -11.04 -0.45 -29.18
N VAL A 721 -10.89 0.39 -28.18
CA VAL A 721 -9.95 1.51 -28.16
C VAL A 721 -8.49 1.05 -28.18
N ILE A 722 -8.22 -0.15 -27.61
CA ILE A 722 -6.86 -0.69 -27.54
C ILE A 722 -6.38 -1.11 -28.93
N THR A 723 -7.21 -1.82 -29.67
CA THR A 723 -6.85 -2.39 -30.98
C THR A 723 -7.39 -1.65 -32.19
N GLY A 724 -8.37 -0.76 -32.00
CA GLY A 724 -9.08 -0.06 -33.07
C GLY A 724 -10.07 -0.94 -33.84
N LYS A 725 -10.39 -2.16 -33.37
CA LYS A 725 -11.26 -3.10 -34.05
C LYS A 725 -12.71 -2.99 -33.61
N ALA A 726 -13.65 -3.07 -34.54
CA ALA A 726 -15.06 -3.25 -34.23
C ALA A 726 -15.32 -4.68 -33.71
N THR A 727 -16.35 -4.83 -32.87
CA THR A 727 -16.73 -6.12 -32.27
C THR A 727 -18.24 -6.35 -32.32
N ASP A 728 -18.62 -7.61 -32.45
CA ASP A 728 -20.01 -8.11 -32.36
C ASP A 728 -20.33 -8.72 -30.97
N GLY A 729 -19.39 -8.66 -30.02
CA GLY A 729 -19.52 -9.26 -28.70
C GLY A 729 -19.00 -10.70 -28.58
N SER A 730 -18.50 -11.31 -29.65
CA SER A 730 -17.83 -12.62 -29.58
C SER A 730 -16.51 -12.50 -28.80
N LEU A 731 -16.37 -13.20 -27.69
CA LEU A 731 -15.17 -13.13 -26.85
C LEU A 731 -13.95 -13.77 -27.51
N SER A 732 -14.16 -14.79 -28.39
CA SER A 732 -13.08 -15.40 -29.13
C SER A 732 -12.43 -14.50 -30.20
N SER A 733 -13.16 -13.49 -30.69
CA SER A 733 -12.63 -12.47 -31.60
C SER A 733 -12.09 -11.24 -30.83
N MET A 734 -12.66 -10.96 -29.68
CA MET A 734 -12.36 -9.77 -28.86
C MET A 734 -11.16 -9.95 -27.94
N LEU A 735 -10.98 -11.15 -27.39
CA LEU A 735 -9.97 -11.44 -26.37
C LEU A 735 -9.06 -12.59 -26.78
N HIS A 736 -7.77 -12.45 -26.51
CA HIS A 736 -6.80 -13.54 -26.70
C HIS A 736 -7.04 -14.67 -25.67
N SER A 737 -6.92 -15.92 -26.12
CA SER A 737 -6.84 -17.09 -25.24
C SER A 737 -5.38 -17.46 -25.00
N PRO A 738 -4.94 -17.64 -23.75
CA PRO A 738 -3.55 -17.95 -23.40
C PRO A 738 -2.99 -19.25 -23.99
N GLY A 739 -3.79 -20.07 -24.65
CA GLY A 739 -3.39 -21.30 -25.37
C GLY A 739 -3.08 -21.10 -26.85
N ASP A 740 -3.32 -19.92 -27.42
CA ASP A 740 -3.19 -19.67 -28.87
C ASP A 740 -1.79 -19.21 -29.32
N THR A 741 -0.79 -19.17 -28.43
CA THR A 741 0.58 -18.82 -28.78
C THR A 741 1.30 -20.04 -29.40
N ALA A 742 1.17 -20.24 -30.70
CA ALA A 742 2.23 -20.89 -31.45
C ALA A 742 3.47 -19.95 -31.42
N PRO A 743 4.69 -20.44 -31.13
CA PRO A 743 5.88 -19.60 -31.13
C PRO A 743 6.06 -19.01 -32.53
N ARG A 744 6.06 -17.68 -32.66
CA ARG A 744 6.48 -17.01 -33.89
C ARG A 744 7.97 -17.31 -34.09
N PRO A 745 8.38 -17.79 -35.29
CA PRO A 745 9.78 -17.94 -35.58
C PRO A 745 10.47 -16.57 -35.55
N PRO A 746 11.77 -16.49 -35.15
CA PRO A 746 12.51 -15.25 -35.09
C PRO A 746 12.55 -14.58 -36.47
N LEU A 747 12.31 -13.28 -36.50
CA LEU A 747 12.48 -12.43 -37.68
C LEU A 747 13.93 -12.56 -38.18
N GLY A 748 14.17 -13.30 -39.26
CA GLY A 748 15.50 -13.43 -39.87
C GLY A 748 15.75 -14.63 -40.77
N ALA A 749 14.76 -15.48 -41.12
CA ALA A 749 14.98 -16.57 -42.09
C ALA A 749 14.29 -16.24 -43.40
N SER A 750 15.08 -16.02 -44.45
CA SER A 750 14.61 -15.90 -45.84
C SER A 750 13.87 -17.19 -46.31
N PRO A 751 12.82 -17.08 -47.13
CA PRO A 751 12.03 -18.24 -47.55
C PRO A 751 12.81 -19.05 -48.57
N GLN A 752 13.09 -20.34 -48.27
CA GLN A 752 13.43 -21.32 -49.26
C GLN A 752 12.15 -21.89 -49.88
N THR A 753 12.09 -21.75 -51.20
CA THR A 753 11.04 -22.25 -52.11
C THR A 753 10.90 -23.76 -52.03
N ALA A 754 9.69 -24.26 -51.72
CA ALA A 754 9.27 -25.63 -52.03
C ALA A 754 8.02 -25.58 -52.90
N LEU A 755 8.04 -26.31 -54.02
CA LEU A 755 6.98 -26.43 -55.02
C LEU A 755 5.80 -27.29 -54.53
N PRO A 756 4.57 -27.09 -55.06
CA PRO A 756 3.34 -27.66 -54.53
C PRO A 756 3.01 -29.05 -55.12
N SER A 757 2.53 -29.96 -54.30
CA SER A 757 1.76 -31.13 -54.72
C SER A 757 0.26 -30.87 -54.54
N GLY A 758 -0.49 -31.04 -55.61
CA GLY A 758 -1.90 -30.68 -55.71
C GLY A 758 -2.85 -31.54 -54.87
N GLY A 759 -3.84 -30.88 -54.33
CA GLY A 759 -5.04 -31.46 -53.73
C GLY A 759 -6.12 -30.39 -53.69
N SER A 760 -7.19 -30.61 -54.46
CA SER A 760 -8.33 -29.72 -54.60
C SER A 760 -9.23 -29.75 -53.35
N THR A 761 -9.34 -28.62 -52.65
CA THR A 761 -10.39 -28.35 -51.65
C THR A 761 -11.33 -27.26 -52.15
N PRO A 762 -12.64 -27.28 -51.79
CA PRO A 762 -13.64 -26.36 -52.34
C PRO A 762 -13.43 -24.93 -51.80
N ARG A 763 -13.61 -23.93 -52.66
CA ARG A 763 -13.55 -22.51 -52.33
C ARG A 763 -14.66 -22.12 -51.37
N PRO A 764 -14.36 -21.36 -50.29
CA PRO A 764 -15.39 -20.70 -49.48
C PRO A 764 -15.97 -19.49 -50.22
N ARG A 765 -17.23 -19.15 -49.90
CA ARG A 765 -17.97 -18.02 -50.45
C ARG A 765 -17.32 -16.68 -50.09
N PRO A 766 -17.34 -15.65 -50.96
CA PRO A 766 -16.82 -14.34 -50.65
C PRO A 766 -17.82 -13.60 -49.74
N GLY A 767 -17.39 -13.19 -48.55
CA GLY A 767 -18.25 -12.35 -47.70
C GLY A 767 -17.96 -12.30 -46.21
N ALA A 768 -16.77 -12.62 -45.75
CA ALA A 768 -16.26 -12.17 -44.44
C ALA A 768 -14.74 -12.37 -44.41
N SER A 769 -13.98 -11.33 -44.34
CA SER A 769 -12.56 -11.44 -43.96
C SER A 769 -12.49 -12.05 -42.58
N PRO A 770 -11.72 -13.14 -42.36
CA PRO A 770 -11.53 -13.65 -41.01
C PRO A 770 -10.87 -12.55 -40.17
N GLN A 771 -11.60 -12.04 -39.18
CA GLN A 771 -11.03 -11.10 -38.21
C GLN A 771 -9.93 -11.84 -37.47
N THR A 772 -8.69 -11.36 -37.58
CA THR A 772 -7.58 -11.86 -36.76
C THR A 772 -7.94 -11.58 -35.31
N PRO A 773 -7.89 -12.57 -34.38
CA PRO A 773 -8.20 -12.33 -32.96
C PRO A 773 -7.40 -11.18 -32.38
N SER A 774 -7.93 -10.52 -31.32
CA SER A 774 -7.19 -9.53 -30.56
C SER A 774 -5.95 -10.19 -29.94
N PRO A 775 -4.79 -9.53 -29.91
CA PRO A 775 -3.62 -10.06 -29.21
C PRO A 775 -3.68 -9.89 -27.68
N TYR A 776 -4.74 -9.28 -27.14
CA TYR A 776 -4.83 -8.93 -25.73
C TYR A 776 -5.94 -9.68 -24.97
N PRO A 777 -5.74 -10.03 -23.69
CA PRO A 777 -6.75 -10.65 -22.84
C PRO A 777 -7.75 -9.63 -22.25
N VAL A 778 -7.72 -8.40 -22.74
CA VAL A 778 -8.53 -7.26 -22.29
C VAL A 778 -9.05 -6.48 -23.49
N ALA A 779 -10.24 -5.87 -23.34
CA ALA A 779 -10.80 -4.95 -24.32
C ALA A 779 -11.48 -3.75 -23.64
N LEU A 780 -11.36 -2.59 -24.26
CA LEU A 780 -11.99 -1.34 -23.84
C LEU A 780 -12.84 -0.80 -24.98
N LEU A 781 -14.16 -1.00 -24.89
CA LEU A 781 -15.07 -0.71 -26.00
C LEU A 781 -15.75 0.64 -25.81
N VAL A 782 -15.77 1.43 -26.86
CA VAL A 782 -16.54 2.71 -26.91
C VAL A 782 -17.61 2.59 -27.99
N ARG A 783 -18.81 3.10 -27.67
CA ARG A 783 -19.89 3.18 -28.66
C ARG A 783 -19.56 4.24 -29.71
N GLY A 784 -19.70 3.89 -31.00
CA GLY A 784 -19.59 4.83 -32.10
C GLY A 784 -20.66 5.95 -32.00
N GLU A 785 -20.31 7.16 -32.38
CA GLU A 785 -21.28 8.24 -32.53
C GLU A 785 -22.20 7.88 -33.72
N SER A 786 -23.50 7.78 -33.44
CA SER A 786 -24.53 7.52 -34.48
C SER A 786 -24.81 8.73 -35.35
#